data_65c25a4400a0e52d2780915e48ddea75
#
_entry.id   65c25a4400a0e52d2780915e48ddea75
#
_cell.length_a   1.000
_cell.length_b   1.000
_cell.length_c   1.000
_cell.angle_alpha   90.00
_cell.angle_beta   90.00
_cell.angle_gamma   90.00
#
_symmetry.space_group_name_H-M   'P 1'
#
loop_
_entity.id
_entity.type
_entity.pdbx_description
1 polymer ?
#
loop_
_entity_poly.entity_id
_entity_poly.type
_entity_poly.pdbx_seq_one_letter_code
_entity_poly.pdbx_strand_id
1 'polypeptide(L)'
;MSRLQDHEPQLKLAASTIGPGWSKVGCPCCVSERVEPLVLVKLGEKVRPETKRWLIRLIGASQKDGGAALLAHPGEDASGDIIVVSAPRCTLLRATEELGLCRPYRNRDMEAFSYHDRDNFKDSDTRQEILFLTLAERHYIVKYELDGLRAQRDLRVPGLSDSVTLHNRDNIWQKLGSAGVIMDTFPLHNPEQLKDLSEAWYSGNQLAQPLDSVNGYFGSSVAFYFSFLDFYTWSLLAPAILGLSITYFSGRCVDSSFIFSVCGDTVSPAVSGHTVQAVFSMLWSTVFMELWKRRSSSLSYRWGTLHLADRFAEPRPGFHGDLGVNPVTGRVEPLFPGWQRDLRMALVSLPVVGLFLGLVVLGMLCFYWGEAQVKQLHQDWDSLLSQSLVYVPSVLHIVYTNMLATVYKTVAQSLTEYENHREESAYEKHLTAKVLVFTFFNYFAVLFHIAFFKQDVPLLRKRLASLLIVTQLVNQVTEAVIPFLVDRFISAPHRAESEDDPQEDKFRKQSTLPTFPGLFGEYIELLVQFGYLSLFSCVYPLTAVLLLINNLTEIRSDAYKICKLFRKPFCPPVASMGVWQIAFEVLSFVSVVSNCWLLLLSPRLQELCREGGLSGTNILLLAVLVEHVLILVKVILSVLIPDEPDWIRKKREHIEFTSMEALKQQVNKLP
;
A
#
# COMPACT_ATOMS: atom_id res chain seq x y z
N MET A 1 14.36 -48.43 -16.97
CA MET A 1 13.95 -47.97 -18.31
C MET A 1 12.46 -48.16 -18.61
N SER A 2 11.73 -49.07 -17.97
CA SER A 2 10.28 -49.27 -18.22
C SER A 2 9.33 -48.23 -17.55
N ARG A 3 9.78 -47.48 -16.55
CA ARG A 3 8.95 -46.44 -15.91
C ARG A 3 8.92 -45.07 -16.61
N LEU A 4 9.76 -44.85 -17.60
CA LEU A 4 9.82 -43.58 -18.34
C LEU A 4 8.80 -43.52 -19.49
N GLN A 5 8.30 -44.66 -19.99
CA GLN A 5 7.33 -44.69 -21.09
C GLN A 5 5.88 -44.38 -20.64
N ASP A 6 5.53 -44.68 -19.37
CA ASP A 6 4.17 -44.45 -18.87
C ASP A 6 3.91 -42.96 -18.50
N HIS A 7 4.97 -42.10 -18.44
CA HIS A 7 4.84 -40.68 -18.12
C HIS A 7 4.72 -39.76 -19.34
N GLU A 8 4.94 -40.28 -20.57
CA GLU A 8 4.83 -39.49 -21.79
C GLU A 8 3.41 -38.95 -22.07
N PRO A 9 2.31 -39.69 -21.76
CA PRO A 9 0.95 -39.17 -21.93
C PRO A 9 0.62 -38.00 -20.96
N GLN A 10 1.17 -37.99 -19.73
CA GLN A 10 0.93 -36.94 -18.75
C GLN A 10 1.72 -35.66 -19.06
N LEU A 11 2.92 -35.80 -19.63
CA LEU A 11 3.69 -34.69 -20.16
C LEU A 11 2.99 -34.03 -21.36
N LYS A 12 2.38 -34.83 -22.24
CA LYS A 12 1.57 -34.36 -23.36
C LYS A 12 0.29 -33.65 -22.87
N LEU A 13 -0.32 -34.12 -21.78
CA LEU A 13 -1.50 -33.51 -21.18
C LEU A 13 -1.16 -32.16 -20.52
N ALA A 14 -0.04 -32.06 -19.81
CA ALA A 14 0.47 -30.84 -19.26
C ALA A 14 0.87 -29.83 -20.36
N ALA A 15 1.51 -30.31 -21.42
CA ALA A 15 1.83 -29.50 -22.59
C ALA A 15 0.58 -29.02 -23.35
N SER A 16 -0.47 -29.85 -23.44
CA SER A 16 -1.75 -29.46 -24.07
C SER A 16 -2.53 -28.40 -23.29
N THR A 17 -2.22 -28.23 -22.02
CA THR A 17 -2.90 -27.22 -21.16
C THR A 17 -2.32 -25.83 -21.36
N ILE A 18 -1.11 -25.69 -21.90
CA ILE A 18 -0.41 -24.39 -22.08
C ILE A 18 0.00 -24.20 -23.57
N GLY A 19 -0.15 -25.20 -24.45
CA GLY A 19 0.20 -25.14 -25.88
C GLY A 19 1.47 -25.92 -26.26
N PRO A 20 1.78 -26.10 -27.55
CA PRO A 20 2.91 -26.88 -28.04
C PRO A 20 4.23 -26.13 -27.85
N GLY A 21 5.22 -26.70 -27.20
CA GLY A 21 6.58 -26.14 -27.17
C GLY A 21 7.27 -26.06 -25.82
N TRP A 22 6.82 -26.77 -24.82
CA TRP A 22 7.47 -26.86 -23.52
C TRP A 22 8.94 -27.23 -23.59
N SER A 23 9.81 -26.44 -22.98
CA SER A 23 11.15 -26.89 -22.69
C SER A 23 11.07 -27.99 -21.63
N LYS A 24 11.50 -29.21 -21.95
CA LYS A 24 11.53 -30.33 -21.01
C LYS A 24 12.43 -29.96 -19.85
N VAL A 25 11.86 -29.85 -18.64
CA VAL A 25 12.65 -29.72 -17.43
C VAL A 25 13.20 -31.10 -17.10
N GLY A 26 14.50 -31.15 -16.89
CA GLY A 26 15.19 -32.39 -16.59
C GLY A 26 14.99 -32.96 -15.18
N CYS A 27 13.99 -32.45 -14.41
CA CYS A 27 13.72 -32.91 -13.05
C CYS A 27 12.68 -34.03 -13.05
N PRO A 28 13.06 -35.27 -12.68
CA PRO A 28 12.14 -36.41 -12.68
C PRO A 28 10.99 -36.29 -11.66
N CYS A 29 11.15 -35.47 -10.62
CA CYS A 29 10.12 -35.26 -9.59
C CYS A 29 8.96 -34.34 -10.05
N CYS A 30 9.19 -33.51 -11.07
CA CYS A 30 8.22 -32.51 -11.55
C CYS A 30 7.53 -32.95 -12.88
N VAL A 31 7.89 -34.07 -13.43
CA VAL A 31 7.42 -34.54 -14.76
C VAL A 31 5.94 -34.91 -14.77
N SER A 32 5.38 -35.26 -13.62
CA SER A 32 3.99 -35.71 -13.48
C SER A 32 3.03 -34.63 -12.98
N GLU A 33 3.50 -33.41 -12.73
CA GLU A 33 2.69 -32.36 -12.15
C GLU A 33 2.07 -31.44 -13.21
N ARG A 34 0.81 -31.09 -12.99
CA ARG A 34 0.12 -30.08 -13.79
C ARG A 34 0.65 -28.72 -13.38
N VAL A 35 1.34 -28.04 -14.26
CA VAL A 35 1.95 -26.74 -13.98
C VAL A 35 1.04 -25.63 -14.49
N GLU A 36 0.67 -24.71 -13.59
CA GLU A 36 -0.18 -23.58 -13.92
C GLU A 36 0.67 -22.41 -14.47
N PRO A 37 0.14 -21.64 -15.45
CA PRO A 37 0.77 -20.40 -15.90
C PRO A 37 0.70 -19.37 -14.78
N LEU A 38 1.86 -18.79 -14.41
CA LEU A 38 1.95 -17.86 -13.29
C LEU A 38 2.22 -16.42 -13.72
N VAL A 39 3.21 -16.22 -14.58
CA VAL A 39 3.69 -14.89 -14.94
C VAL A 39 3.73 -14.74 -16.45
N LEU A 40 3.35 -13.58 -16.94
CA LEU A 40 3.46 -13.21 -18.35
C LEU A 40 4.56 -12.17 -18.53
N VAL A 41 5.44 -12.42 -19.48
CA VAL A 41 6.49 -11.50 -19.93
C VAL A 41 6.13 -10.99 -21.30
N LYS A 42 5.91 -9.70 -21.43
CA LYS A 42 5.62 -9.03 -22.69
C LYS A 42 6.93 -8.50 -23.29
N LEU A 43 7.22 -8.91 -24.51
CA LEU A 43 8.38 -8.48 -25.29
C LEU A 43 8.04 -7.28 -26.16
N GLY A 44 9.06 -6.53 -26.57
CA GLY A 44 8.92 -5.45 -27.53
C GLY A 44 8.62 -5.96 -28.94
N GLU A 45 7.84 -5.23 -29.71
CA GLU A 45 7.42 -5.58 -31.07
C GLU A 45 8.60 -5.84 -32.05
N LYS A 46 9.77 -5.28 -31.77
CA LYS A 46 10.97 -5.36 -32.61
C LYS A 46 11.95 -6.47 -32.20
N VAL A 47 11.56 -7.32 -31.23
CA VAL A 47 12.43 -8.39 -30.71
C VAL A 47 12.52 -9.52 -31.72
N ARG A 48 13.75 -9.90 -32.08
CA ARG A 48 13.99 -10.99 -33.03
C ARG A 48 13.69 -12.37 -32.41
N PRO A 49 13.28 -13.37 -33.21
CA PRO A 49 13.01 -14.70 -32.71
C PRO A 49 14.21 -15.39 -32.04
N GLU A 50 15.43 -14.97 -32.40
CA GLU A 50 16.68 -15.48 -31.84
C GLU A 50 16.84 -15.04 -30.38
N THR A 51 16.53 -13.78 -30.09
CA THR A 51 16.54 -13.19 -28.73
C THR A 51 15.48 -13.89 -27.87
N LYS A 52 14.27 -14.09 -28.40
CA LYS A 52 13.20 -14.80 -27.68
C LYS A 52 13.62 -16.23 -27.33
N ARG A 53 14.15 -16.98 -28.28
CA ARG A 53 14.65 -18.37 -28.06
C ARG A 53 15.79 -18.41 -27.05
N TRP A 54 16.69 -17.43 -27.07
CA TRP A 54 17.77 -17.32 -26.09
C TRP A 54 17.21 -17.07 -24.70
N LEU A 55 16.24 -16.14 -24.56
CA LEU A 55 15.62 -15.80 -23.28
C LEU A 55 14.86 -17.01 -22.70
N ILE A 56 14.10 -17.75 -23.51
CA ILE A 56 13.41 -18.97 -23.07
C ILE A 56 14.41 -20.01 -22.55
N ARG A 57 15.54 -20.19 -23.25
CA ARG A 57 16.59 -21.11 -22.79
C ARG A 57 17.22 -20.68 -21.49
N LEU A 58 17.44 -19.37 -21.32
CA LEU A 58 17.99 -18.80 -20.08
C LEU A 58 17.04 -18.99 -18.91
N ILE A 59 15.75 -18.70 -19.08
CA ILE A 59 14.73 -18.90 -18.05
C ILE A 59 14.65 -20.38 -17.64
N GLY A 60 14.75 -21.31 -18.60
CA GLY A 60 14.66 -22.74 -18.35
C GLY A 60 15.96 -23.42 -17.90
N ALA A 61 17.09 -22.76 -18.04
CA ALA A 61 18.39 -23.30 -17.64
C ALA A 61 18.48 -23.45 -16.11
N SER A 62 19.33 -24.38 -15.66
CA SER A 62 19.55 -24.57 -14.21
C SER A 62 20.26 -23.38 -13.61
N GLN A 63 20.13 -23.18 -12.30
CA GLN A 63 20.87 -22.11 -11.61
C GLN A 63 22.38 -22.26 -11.71
N LYS A 64 22.88 -23.52 -11.79
CA LYS A 64 24.32 -23.80 -11.98
C LYS A 64 24.81 -23.25 -13.32
N ASP A 65 23.94 -23.22 -14.33
CA ASP A 65 24.22 -22.70 -15.66
C ASP A 65 23.81 -21.22 -15.81
N GLY A 66 23.48 -20.53 -14.71
CA GLY A 66 23.08 -19.13 -14.68
C GLY A 66 21.64 -18.85 -15.11
N GLY A 67 20.77 -19.86 -15.12
CA GLY A 67 19.35 -19.75 -15.42
C GLY A 67 18.47 -19.66 -14.18
N ALA A 68 17.15 -19.47 -14.37
CA ALA A 68 16.16 -19.35 -13.32
C ALA A 68 15.56 -20.71 -12.88
N ALA A 69 15.84 -21.79 -13.57
CA ALA A 69 15.21 -23.11 -13.39
C ALA A 69 13.66 -23.04 -13.38
N LEU A 70 13.09 -22.18 -14.23
CA LEU A 70 11.66 -22.00 -14.44
C LEU A 70 11.21 -22.66 -15.75
N LEU A 71 9.92 -22.76 -15.97
CA LEU A 71 9.33 -23.25 -17.20
C LEU A 71 8.87 -22.06 -18.04
N ALA A 72 9.42 -21.89 -19.22
CA ALA A 72 9.05 -20.84 -20.14
C ALA A 72 8.38 -21.40 -21.38
N HIS A 73 7.21 -20.89 -21.70
CA HIS A 73 6.43 -21.24 -22.85
C HIS A 73 6.40 -20.08 -23.86
N PRO A 74 6.72 -20.27 -25.14
CA PRO A 74 6.85 -19.19 -26.11
C PRO A 74 5.52 -18.56 -26.59
N GLY A 75 4.36 -19.08 -26.16
CA GLY A 75 3.11 -18.84 -26.86
C GLY A 75 3.01 -19.64 -28.15
N GLU A 76 1.88 -19.68 -28.84
CA GLU A 76 1.67 -20.53 -30.02
C GLU A 76 2.58 -20.14 -31.19
N ASP A 77 2.97 -18.90 -31.34
CA ASP A 77 3.89 -18.42 -32.36
C ASP A 77 5.26 -18.09 -31.81
N ALA A 78 6.31 -18.64 -32.37
CA ALA A 78 7.69 -18.24 -32.08
C ALA A 78 7.96 -16.76 -32.40
N SER A 79 7.09 -16.12 -33.17
CA SER A 79 7.09 -14.70 -33.53
C SER A 79 6.26 -13.84 -32.57
N GLY A 80 5.45 -14.44 -31.66
CA GLY A 80 4.61 -13.71 -30.72
C GLY A 80 5.42 -12.89 -29.71
N ASP A 81 4.80 -11.84 -29.19
CA ASP A 81 5.38 -10.88 -28.22
C ASP A 81 5.25 -11.30 -26.76
N ILE A 82 4.80 -12.53 -26.50
CA ILE A 82 4.47 -13.05 -25.17
C ILE A 82 5.29 -14.28 -24.83
N ILE A 83 5.76 -14.35 -23.58
CA ILE A 83 6.31 -15.55 -22.94
C ILE A 83 5.53 -15.81 -21.66
N VAL A 84 4.99 -17.01 -21.52
CA VAL A 84 4.33 -17.44 -20.28
C VAL A 84 5.32 -18.22 -19.43
N VAL A 85 5.44 -17.84 -18.16
CA VAL A 85 6.39 -18.45 -17.22
C VAL A 85 5.63 -19.15 -16.10
N SER A 86 6.09 -20.35 -15.78
CA SER A 86 5.59 -21.19 -14.70
C SER A 86 6.77 -21.69 -13.86
N ALA A 87 6.51 -22.16 -12.65
CA ALA A 87 7.56 -22.69 -11.78
C ALA A 87 7.35 -24.16 -11.46
N PRO A 88 8.38 -25.02 -11.63
CA PRO A 88 8.31 -26.38 -11.16
C PRO A 88 8.39 -26.45 -9.63
N ARG A 89 7.81 -27.49 -9.05
CA ARG A 89 7.74 -27.69 -7.60
C ARG A 89 9.09 -27.58 -6.89
N CYS A 90 10.13 -28.20 -7.43
CA CYS A 90 11.46 -28.16 -6.83
C CYS A 90 12.03 -26.73 -6.74
N THR A 91 11.78 -25.89 -7.75
CA THR A 91 12.16 -24.47 -7.71
C THR A 91 11.35 -23.71 -6.66
N LEU A 92 10.03 -23.96 -6.58
CA LEU A 92 9.17 -23.33 -5.58
C LEU A 92 9.61 -23.68 -4.15
N LEU A 93 9.87 -24.95 -3.85
CA LEU A 93 10.29 -25.37 -2.51
C LEU A 93 11.68 -24.83 -2.14
N ARG A 94 12.63 -24.87 -3.08
CA ARG A 94 13.96 -24.30 -2.85
C ARG A 94 13.88 -22.80 -2.56
N ALA A 95 13.19 -22.05 -3.41
CA ALA A 95 13.04 -20.61 -3.21
C ALA A 95 12.27 -20.27 -1.93
N THR A 96 11.34 -21.12 -1.48
CA THR A 96 10.66 -20.97 -0.18
C THR A 96 11.65 -21.03 0.97
N GLU A 97 12.62 -21.96 0.93
CA GLU A 97 13.69 -22.05 1.92
C GLU A 97 14.67 -20.87 1.82
N GLU A 98 15.10 -20.50 0.61
CA GLU A 98 16.00 -19.36 0.37
C GLU A 98 15.42 -18.03 0.83
N LEU A 99 14.11 -17.82 0.65
CA LEU A 99 13.38 -16.65 1.08
C LEU A 99 12.98 -16.68 2.57
N GLY A 100 13.17 -17.80 3.26
CA GLY A 100 12.78 -17.98 4.65
C GLY A 100 11.28 -17.85 4.89
N LEU A 101 10.44 -18.26 3.93
CA LEU A 101 9.00 -18.17 4.08
C LEU A 101 8.53 -19.13 5.18
N CYS A 102 7.75 -18.60 6.13
CA CYS A 102 7.23 -19.39 7.23
C CYS A 102 6.01 -20.22 6.80
N ARG A 103 5.92 -21.46 7.32
CA ARG A 103 4.82 -22.40 7.07
C ARG A 103 4.32 -23.03 8.37
N PRO A 104 3.06 -23.47 8.41
CA PRO A 104 2.54 -24.13 9.60
C PRO A 104 3.20 -25.49 9.80
N TYR A 105 3.92 -25.63 10.90
CA TYR A 105 4.52 -26.87 11.36
C TYR A 105 3.47 -27.82 11.98
N ARG A 106 3.84 -29.05 12.33
CA ARG A 106 2.90 -30.03 12.94
C ARG A 106 2.15 -29.52 14.17
N ASN A 107 2.80 -28.71 14.98
CA ASN A 107 2.22 -28.08 16.17
C ASN A 107 1.33 -26.84 15.85
N ARG A 108 1.13 -26.51 14.57
CA ARG A 108 0.44 -25.31 14.05
C ARG A 108 1.18 -23.98 14.28
N ASP A 109 2.40 -24.01 14.73
CA ASP A 109 3.22 -22.80 14.80
C ASP A 109 3.80 -22.48 13.44
N MET A 110 4.00 -21.19 13.17
CA MET A 110 4.59 -20.71 11.91
C MET A 110 6.10 -20.75 12.05
N GLU A 111 6.75 -21.66 11.31
CA GLU A 111 8.20 -21.83 11.31
C GLU A 111 8.77 -21.63 9.90
N ALA A 112 10.02 -21.16 9.82
CA ALA A 112 10.70 -21.01 8.53
C ALA A 112 10.82 -22.40 7.85
N PHE A 113 10.44 -22.46 6.59
CA PHE A 113 10.46 -23.72 5.84
C PHE A 113 11.90 -24.19 5.62
N SER A 114 12.14 -25.48 5.91
CA SER A 114 13.34 -26.18 5.54
C SER A 114 13.02 -27.42 4.69
N TYR A 115 13.72 -27.59 3.59
CA TYR A 115 13.54 -28.72 2.70
C TYR A 115 13.91 -30.06 3.36
N HIS A 116 14.85 -30.02 4.31
CA HIS A 116 15.25 -31.23 5.04
C HIS A 116 14.14 -31.76 5.95
N ASP A 117 13.39 -30.86 6.59
CA ASP A 117 12.30 -31.18 7.51
C ASP A 117 10.90 -31.08 6.87
N ARG A 118 10.81 -31.10 5.56
CA ARG A 118 9.57 -30.89 4.81
C ARG A 118 8.40 -31.77 5.27
N ASP A 119 8.68 -33.01 5.69
CA ASP A 119 7.65 -33.99 6.11
C ASP A 119 6.99 -33.61 7.45
N ASN A 120 7.55 -32.65 8.18
CA ASN A 120 7.02 -32.12 9.43
C ASN A 120 6.12 -30.90 9.23
N PHE A 121 6.10 -30.30 8.05
CA PHE A 121 5.20 -29.23 7.71
C PHE A 121 3.85 -29.76 7.25
N LYS A 122 2.76 -29.07 7.65
CA LYS A 122 1.41 -29.44 7.23
C LYS A 122 1.30 -29.29 5.70
N ASP A 123 0.53 -30.22 5.12
CA ASP A 123 0.18 -30.23 3.70
C ASP A 123 1.34 -30.50 2.73
N SER A 124 2.53 -30.89 3.25
CA SER A 124 3.66 -31.26 2.38
C SER A 124 3.45 -32.60 1.66
N ASP A 125 2.61 -33.50 2.22
CA ASP A 125 2.44 -34.89 1.77
C ASP A 125 1.21 -35.13 0.86
N THR A 126 0.29 -34.19 0.79
CA THR A 126 -0.91 -34.37 -0.03
C THR A 126 -0.66 -34.01 -1.48
N ARG A 127 -1.14 -34.84 -2.41
CA ARG A 127 -1.12 -34.58 -3.86
C ARG A 127 -1.79 -33.26 -4.26
N GLN A 128 -2.34 -32.52 -3.30
CA GLN A 128 -2.89 -31.16 -3.40
C GLN A 128 -1.89 -30.11 -2.89
N GLU A 129 -0.64 -30.20 -3.30
CA GLU A 129 0.45 -29.29 -2.94
C GLU A 129 0.25 -27.84 -3.37
N ILE A 130 -0.76 -27.59 -4.18
CA ILE A 130 -1.27 -26.26 -4.51
C ILE A 130 -1.65 -25.46 -3.25
N LEU A 131 -2.00 -26.15 -2.15
CA LEU A 131 -2.36 -25.50 -0.86
C LEU A 131 -1.15 -25.13 -0.01
N PHE A 132 0.03 -25.69 -0.26
CA PHE A 132 1.24 -25.40 0.52
C PHE A 132 1.75 -23.98 0.30
N LEU A 133 1.76 -23.51 -0.96
CA LEU A 133 2.13 -22.15 -1.35
C LEU A 133 0.92 -21.41 -1.92
N THR A 134 0.66 -20.24 -1.38
CA THR A 134 -0.40 -19.37 -1.90
C THR A 134 -0.08 -18.90 -3.32
N LEU A 135 -1.10 -18.49 -4.06
CA LEU A 135 -0.90 -17.99 -5.42
C LEU A 135 0.00 -16.74 -5.45
N ALA A 136 -0.16 -15.85 -4.47
CA ALA A 136 0.68 -14.66 -4.34
C ALA A 136 2.14 -15.00 -4.13
N GLU A 137 2.45 -15.98 -3.29
CA GLU A 137 3.82 -16.44 -3.03
C GLU A 137 4.45 -17.10 -4.23
N ARG A 138 3.69 -17.93 -4.97
CA ARG A 138 4.18 -18.52 -6.22
C ARG A 138 4.55 -17.45 -7.25
N HIS A 139 3.74 -16.41 -7.39
CA HIS A 139 4.06 -15.26 -8.27
C HIS A 139 5.31 -14.51 -7.79
N TYR A 140 5.42 -14.30 -6.47
CA TYR A 140 6.57 -13.61 -5.89
C TYR A 140 7.87 -14.41 -6.09
N ILE A 141 7.84 -15.74 -5.91
CA ILE A 141 8.98 -16.61 -6.16
C ILE A 141 9.42 -16.55 -7.63
N VAL A 142 8.47 -16.61 -8.59
CA VAL A 142 8.82 -16.49 -10.01
C VAL A 142 9.46 -15.15 -10.31
N LYS A 143 8.95 -14.07 -9.74
CA LYS A 143 9.57 -12.74 -9.87
C LYS A 143 10.97 -12.71 -9.28
N TYR A 144 11.16 -13.27 -8.10
CA TYR A 144 12.46 -13.33 -7.42
C TYR A 144 13.51 -14.07 -8.27
N GLU A 145 13.16 -15.22 -8.84
CA GLU A 145 14.05 -15.98 -9.72
C GLU A 145 14.38 -15.24 -11.03
N LEU A 146 13.40 -14.53 -11.62
CA LEU A 146 13.61 -13.72 -12.83
C LEU A 146 14.50 -12.50 -12.55
N ASP A 147 14.23 -11.77 -11.48
CA ASP A 147 15.00 -10.59 -11.08
C ASP A 147 16.42 -10.97 -10.60
N GLY A 148 16.59 -12.21 -10.13
CA GLY A 148 17.88 -12.79 -9.72
C GLY A 148 18.81 -13.19 -10.85
N LEU A 149 18.35 -13.19 -12.11
CA LEU A 149 19.15 -13.58 -13.26
C LEU A 149 20.37 -12.66 -13.47
N ARG A 150 21.58 -13.24 -13.35
CA ARG A 150 22.86 -12.53 -13.51
C ARG A 150 23.70 -13.13 -14.65
N ALA A 151 24.34 -12.26 -15.41
CA ALA A 151 25.29 -12.71 -16.43
C ALA A 151 26.53 -13.34 -15.75
N GLN A 152 26.87 -14.59 -16.11
CA GLN A 152 28.05 -15.28 -15.57
C GLN A 152 29.35 -14.90 -16.26
N ARG A 153 29.25 -14.32 -17.46
CA ARG A 153 30.37 -13.86 -18.27
C ARG A 153 29.92 -12.73 -19.19
N ASP A 154 30.86 -12.03 -19.77
CA ASP A 154 30.53 -11.05 -20.79
C ASP A 154 29.89 -11.77 -22.00
N LEU A 155 28.68 -11.36 -22.34
CA LEU A 155 27.88 -11.99 -23.37
C LEU A 155 27.20 -10.94 -24.22
N ARG A 156 27.18 -11.17 -25.55
CA ARG A 156 26.31 -10.43 -26.47
C ARG A 156 24.99 -11.13 -26.60
N VAL A 157 23.92 -10.39 -26.45
CA VAL A 157 22.55 -10.97 -26.57
C VAL A 157 22.29 -11.25 -28.06
N PRO A 158 21.99 -12.51 -28.44
CA PRO A 158 21.71 -12.86 -29.83
C PRO A 158 20.53 -12.07 -30.38
N GLY A 159 20.71 -11.53 -31.60
CA GLY A 159 19.63 -10.79 -32.28
C GLY A 159 19.45 -9.32 -31.85
N LEU A 160 20.21 -8.81 -30.89
CA LEU A 160 20.26 -7.39 -30.56
C LEU A 160 21.47 -6.69 -31.24
N SER A 161 21.38 -5.35 -31.31
CA SER A 161 22.50 -4.52 -31.80
C SER A 161 23.70 -4.60 -30.84
N ASP A 162 24.91 -4.34 -31.35
CA ASP A 162 26.15 -4.38 -30.57
C ASP A 162 26.19 -3.40 -29.40
N SER A 163 25.21 -2.52 -29.27
CA SER A 163 25.07 -1.58 -28.15
C SER A 163 24.61 -2.22 -26.84
N VAL A 164 24.03 -3.42 -26.87
CA VAL A 164 23.55 -4.12 -25.67
C VAL A 164 24.47 -5.30 -25.36
N THR A 165 25.52 -5.02 -24.57
CA THR A 165 26.42 -6.04 -24.03
C THR A 165 26.11 -6.27 -22.57
N LEU A 166 26.02 -7.53 -22.16
CA LEU A 166 25.92 -7.96 -20.77
C LEU A 166 27.32 -8.20 -20.24
N HIS A 167 27.72 -7.45 -19.22
CA HIS A 167 28.97 -7.70 -18.53
C HIS A 167 28.78 -8.71 -17.41
N ASN A 168 29.85 -9.33 -16.97
CA ASN A 168 29.84 -10.29 -15.87
C ASN A 168 29.13 -9.69 -14.63
N ARG A 169 28.17 -10.41 -14.05
CA ARG A 169 27.29 -10.02 -12.92
C ARG A 169 26.25 -8.96 -13.20
N ASP A 170 26.12 -8.46 -14.42
CA ASP A 170 25.01 -7.58 -14.77
C ASP A 170 23.65 -8.29 -14.54
N ASN A 171 22.67 -7.52 -14.04
CA ASN A 171 21.29 -8.01 -13.98
C ASN A 171 20.71 -8.06 -15.39
N ILE A 172 20.45 -9.28 -15.87
CA ILE A 172 19.96 -9.51 -17.23
C ILE A 172 18.58 -8.94 -17.41
N TRP A 173 17.68 -9.14 -16.42
CA TRP A 173 16.30 -8.69 -16.50
C TRP A 173 16.18 -7.17 -16.61
N GLN A 174 16.92 -6.47 -15.79
CA GLN A 174 16.97 -5.01 -15.80
C GLN A 174 17.57 -4.44 -17.10
N LYS A 175 18.67 -5.02 -17.58
CA LYS A 175 19.31 -4.58 -18.83
C LYS A 175 18.42 -4.81 -20.04
N LEU A 176 17.72 -5.93 -20.12
CA LEU A 176 16.78 -6.19 -21.19
C LEU A 176 15.55 -5.27 -21.11
N GLY A 177 15.10 -4.91 -19.89
CA GLY A 177 14.06 -3.92 -19.71
C GLY A 177 14.47 -2.53 -20.20
N SER A 178 15.67 -2.05 -19.80
CA SER A 178 16.21 -0.75 -20.24
C SER A 178 16.49 -0.70 -21.76
N ALA A 179 16.81 -1.85 -22.36
CA ALA A 179 17.00 -1.98 -23.81
C ALA A 179 15.67 -2.11 -24.60
N GLY A 180 14.51 -2.11 -23.93
CA GLY A 180 13.20 -2.25 -24.57
C GLY A 180 12.92 -3.64 -25.15
N VAL A 181 13.66 -4.67 -24.72
CA VAL A 181 13.41 -6.08 -25.08
C VAL A 181 12.27 -6.64 -24.27
N ILE A 182 12.29 -6.39 -22.95
CA ILE A 182 11.20 -6.71 -22.04
C ILE A 182 10.43 -5.42 -21.80
N MET A 183 9.19 -5.38 -22.24
CA MET A 183 8.31 -4.23 -22.07
C MET A 183 7.61 -4.25 -20.73
N ASP A 184 7.15 -5.44 -20.31
CA ASP A 184 6.41 -5.59 -19.07
C ASP A 184 6.47 -7.04 -18.56
N THR A 185 6.34 -7.19 -17.25
CA THR A 185 6.29 -8.50 -16.59
C THR A 185 5.24 -8.42 -15.48
N PHE A 186 4.22 -9.26 -15.53
CA PHE A 186 3.13 -9.22 -14.56
C PHE A 186 2.57 -10.63 -14.27
N PRO A 187 2.03 -10.85 -13.05
CA PRO A 187 1.40 -12.09 -12.69
C PRO A 187 0.02 -12.23 -13.34
N LEU A 188 -0.35 -13.46 -13.64
CA LEU A 188 -1.64 -13.77 -14.25
C LEU A 188 -2.73 -13.95 -13.20
N HIS A 189 -3.94 -13.50 -13.52
CA HIS A 189 -5.11 -13.83 -12.76
C HIS A 189 -5.54 -15.28 -13.00
N ASN A 190 -5.83 -16.02 -11.92
CA ASN A 190 -6.52 -17.30 -12.00
C ASN A 190 -8.04 -17.04 -12.00
N PRO A 191 -8.77 -17.34 -13.09
CA PRO A 191 -10.17 -16.95 -13.22
C PRO A 191 -11.10 -17.64 -12.21
N GLU A 192 -10.79 -18.89 -11.83
CA GLU A 192 -11.61 -19.64 -10.86
C GLU A 192 -11.47 -19.06 -9.45
N GLN A 193 -10.23 -18.92 -8.96
CA GLN A 193 -9.96 -18.34 -7.65
C GLN A 193 -10.41 -16.87 -7.58
N LEU A 194 -10.28 -16.11 -8.67
CA LEU A 194 -10.74 -14.72 -8.71
C LEU A 194 -12.25 -14.62 -8.61
N LYS A 195 -12.98 -15.56 -9.26
CA LYS A 195 -14.44 -15.61 -9.17
C LYS A 195 -14.89 -15.89 -7.74
N ASP A 196 -14.34 -16.92 -7.11
CA ASP A 196 -14.67 -17.30 -5.73
C ASP A 196 -14.35 -16.13 -4.76
N LEU A 197 -13.18 -15.50 -4.92
CA LEU A 197 -12.79 -14.34 -4.12
C LEU A 197 -13.75 -13.16 -4.36
N SER A 198 -14.12 -12.89 -5.60
CA SER A 198 -15.00 -11.76 -5.94
C SER A 198 -16.42 -11.92 -5.38
N GLU A 199 -16.95 -13.14 -5.38
CA GLU A 199 -18.24 -13.48 -4.79
C GLU A 199 -18.23 -13.32 -3.27
N ALA A 200 -17.14 -13.74 -2.61
CA ALA A 200 -16.99 -13.59 -1.16
C ALA A 200 -16.70 -12.15 -0.72
N TRP A 201 -16.09 -11.33 -1.56
CA TRP A 201 -15.53 -10.05 -1.15
C TRP A 201 -16.45 -8.86 -1.41
N TYR A 202 -16.77 -8.57 -2.69
CA TYR A 202 -17.55 -7.38 -3.02
C TYR A 202 -18.94 -7.65 -3.61
N SER A 203 -19.20 -8.86 -4.12
CA SER A 203 -20.52 -9.23 -4.68
C SER A 203 -21.47 -9.75 -3.60
N GLY A 204 -20.95 -10.29 -2.51
CA GLY A 204 -21.75 -10.80 -1.39
C GLY A 204 -22.24 -9.71 -0.43
N ASN A 205 -23.26 -10.04 0.36
CA ASN A 205 -23.79 -9.16 1.42
C ASN A 205 -23.01 -9.24 2.73
N GLN A 206 -21.90 -9.95 2.76
CA GLN A 206 -21.09 -10.08 3.98
C GLN A 206 -20.33 -8.77 4.24
N LEU A 207 -20.41 -8.30 5.49
CA LEU A 207 -19.64 -7.12 5.95
C LEU A 207 -18.21 -7.49 6.34
N ALA A 208 -17.97 -8.75 6.72
CA ALA A 208 -16.64 -9.23 7.07
C ALA A 208 -15.77 -9.44 5.84
N GLN A 209 -14.56 -8.88 5.87
CA GLN A 209 -13.62 -9.01 4.76
C GLN A 209 -12.91 -10.39 4.78
N PRO A 210 -12.78 -11.09 3.64
CA PRO A 210 -12.09 -12.38 3.55
C PRO A 210 -10.56 -12.20 3.50
N LEU A 211 -9.97 -11.61 4.55
CA LEU A 211 -8.56 -11.16 4.57
C LEU A 211 -7.55 -12.26 4.27
N ASP A 212 -7.80 -13.50 4.73
CA ASP A 212 -6.89 -14.62 4.46
C ASP A 212 -6.92 -15.02 2.98
N SER A 213 -8.10 -15.00 2.36
CA SER A 213 -8.24 -15.25 0.92
C SER A 213 -7.59 -14.13 0.09
N VAL A 214 -7.73 -12.88 0.53
CA VAL A 214 -7.05 -11.72 -0.09
C VAL A 214 -5.53 -11.87 0.03
N ASN A 215 -5.01 -12.25 1.20
CA ASN A 215 -3.58 -12.51 1.40
C ASN A 215 -3.11 -13.67 0.49
N GLY A 216 -3.85 -14.76 0.43
CA GLY A 216 -3.51 -15.91 -0.40
C GLY A 216 -3.50 -15.59 -1.90
N TYR A 217 -4.37 -14.70 -2.34
CA TYR A 217 -4.49 -14.34 -3.76
C TYR A 217 -3.57 -13.19 -4.17
N PHE A 218 -3.62 -12.04 -3.48
CA PHE A 218 -2.86 -10.83 -3.82
C PHE A 218 -1.55 -10.69 -3.04
N GLY A 219 -1.46 -11.20 -1.83
CA GLY A 219 -0.31 -11.08 -0.94
C GLY A 219 -0.54 -10.15 0.25
N SER A 220 0.41 -10.20 1.20
CA SER A 220 0.26 -9.53 2.50
C SER A 220 0.19 -8.00 2.41
N SER A 221 0.83 -7.36 1.43
CA SER A 221 0.79 -5.89 1.31
C SER A 221 -0.63 -5.39 1.03
N VAL A 222 -1.36 -6.04 0.11
CA VAL A 222 -2.77 -5.73 -0.18
C VAL A 222 -3.67 -6.13 1.01
N ALA A 223 -3.42 -7.28 1.61
CA ALA A 223 -4.20 -7.75 2.75
C ALA A 223 -4.05 -6.84 3.98
N PHE A 224 -2.87 -6.26 4.24
CA PHE A 224 -2.68 -5.26 5.31
C PHE A 224 -3.45 -3.98 5.04
N TYR A 225 -3.47 -3.50 3.80
CA TYR A 225 -4.27 -2.33 3.43
C TYR A 225 -5.76 -2.54 3.73
N PHE A 226 -6.35 -3.62 3.21
CA PHE A 226 -7.77 -3.91 3.45
C PHE A 226 -8.08 -4.23 4.92
N SER A 227 -7.14 -4.85 5.64
CA SER A 227 -7.29 -5.06 7.09
C SER A 227 -7.26 -3.76 7.87
N PHE A 228 -6.43 -2.79 7.46
CA PHE A 228 -6.39 -1.48 8.08
C PHE A 228 -7.67 -0.68 7.78
N LEU A 229 -8.09 -0.65 6.52
CA LEU A 229 -9.31 0.01 6.08
C LEU A 229 -10.55 -0.57 6.79
N ASP A 230 -10.65 -1.90 6.90
CA ASP A 230 -11.72 -2.57 7.66
C ASP A 230 -11.69 -2.19 9.13
N PHE A 231 -10.52 -2.28 9.78
CA PHE A 231 -10.37 -1.95 11.19
C PHE A 231 -10.66 -0.48 11.47
N TYR A 232 -10.19 0.42 10.61
CA TYR A 232 -10.47 1.85 10.70
C TYR A 232 -11.96 2.14 10.55
N THR A 233 -12.61 1.56 9.54
CA THR A 233 -14.04 1.73 9.28
C THR A 233 -14.89 1.33 10.49
N TRP A 234 -14.65 0.16 11.08
CA TRP A 234 -15.38 -0.27 12.27
C TRP A 234 -15.07 0.57 13.51
N SER A 235 -13.84 1.05 13.65
CA SER A 235 -13.46 1.90 14.77
C SER A 235 -14.13 3.29 14.69
N LEU A 236 -14.52 3.75 13.49
CA LEU A 236 -15.26 5.02 13.28
C LEU A 236 -16.67 5.00 13.89
N LEU A 237 -17.24 3.83 14.21
CA LEU A 237 -18.57 3.76 14.83
C LEU A 237 -18.64 4.52 16.15
N ALA A 238 -17.61 4.42 16.98
CA ALA A 238 -17.61 5.09 18.28
C ALA A 238 -17.64 6.64 18.15
N PRO A 239 -16.73 7.29 17.39
CA PRO A 239 -16.81 8.73 17.17
C PRO A 239 -18.05 9.16 16.35
N ALA A 240 -18.58 8.30 15.47
CA ALA A 240 -19.79 8.58 14.70
C ALA A 240 -21.04 8.64 15.61
N ILE A 241 -21.21 7.69 16.52
CA ILE A 241 -22.30 7.66 17.48
C ILE A 241 -22.22 8.88 18.40
N LEU A 242 -21.03 9.21 18.89
CA LEU A 242 -20.82 10.38 19.73
C LEU A 242 -21.15 11.69 18.97
N GLY A 243 -20.65 11.82 17.73
CA GLY A 243 -20.91 12.99 16.89
C GLY A 243 -22.39 13.18 16.55
N LEU A 244 -23.12 12.09 16.24
CA LEU A 244 -24.56 12.10 16.05
C LEU A 244 -25.29 12.51 17.33
N SER A 245 -24.88 11.98 18.48
CA SER A 245 -25.49 12.31 19.76
C SER A 245 -25.30 13.80 20.09
N ILE A 246 -24.10 14.34 19.94
CA ILE A 246 -23.82 15.75 20.14
C ILE A 246 -24.67 16.62 19.21
N THR A 247 -24.75 16.25 17.93
CA THR A 247 -25.55 17.00 16.95
C THR A 247 -27.04 16.94 17.26
N TYR A 248 -27.57 15.78 17.67
CA TYR A 248 -28.97 15.62 18.03
C TYR A 248 -29.36 16.42 19.27
N PHE A 249 -28.55 16.38 20.34
CA PHE A 249 -28.82 17.10 21.58
C PHE A 249 -28.57 18.61 21.46
N SER A 250 -27.63 19.05 20.62
CA SER A 250 -27.39 20.46 20.30
C SER A 250 -28.45 21.04 19.35
N GLY A 251 -29.12 20.19 18.56
CA GLY A 251 -29.91 20.55 17.39
C GLY A 251 -31.41 20.68 17.62
N ARG A 252 -31.91 21.18 18.78
CA ARG A 252 -33.33 21.58 18.88
C ARG A 252 -33.66 22.94 18.22
N CYS A 253 -32.76 23.48 17.40
CA CYS A 253 -33.05 24.63 16.55
C CYS A 253 -33.30 24.16 15.10
N VAL A 254 -34.56 24.18 14.70
CA VAL A 254 -35.03 23.91 13.37
C VAL A 254 -34.66 25.07 12.45
N ASP A 255 -33.65 24.89 11.61
CA ASP A 255 -33.52 25.64 10.37
C ASP A 255 -33.06 24.71 9.25
N SER A 256 -33.66 24.89 8.11
CA SER A 256 -33.88 23.94 7.01
C SER A 256 -32.65 23.58 6.15
N SER A 257 -31.46 23.62 6.68
CA SER A 257 -30.25 23.10 6.01
C SER A 257 -29.45 22.21 6.94
N PHE A 258 -29.95 21.00 7.17
CA PHE A 258 -29.41 20.00 8.08
C PHE A 258 -27.92 19.64 7.87
N ILE A 259 -27.40 19.86 6.67
CA ILE A 259 -26.00 19.54 6.31
C ILE A 259 -25.05 20.67 6.68
N PHE A 260 -25.49 21.93 6.69
CA PHE A 260 -24.63 23.11 6.89
C PHE A 260 -24.87 23.87 8.19
N SER A 261 -25.98 23.63 8.89
CA SER A 261 -26.34 24.32 10.12
C SER A 261 -26.18 23.41 11.33
N VAL A 262 -24.98 23.33 11.86
CA VAL A 262 -24.80 22.89 13.24
C VAL A 262 -24.96 24.13 14.09
N CYS A 263 -26.11 24.26 14.72
CA CYS A 263 -26.46 25.39 15.60
C CYS A 263 -25.38 25.63 16.64
N GLY A 264 -24.87 26.86 16.66
CA GLY A 264 -24.07 27.32 17.76
C GLY A 264 -24.92 27.50 19.01
N ASP A 265 -24.36 27.14 20.13
CA ASP A 265 -24.44 27.79 21.42
C ASP A 265 -25.81 28.17 22.04
N THR A 266 -26.75 27.26 22.13
CA THR A 266 -27.79 27.44 23.16
C THR A 266 -28.08 26.11 23.86
N VAL A 267 -27.88 26.19 25.18
CA VAL A 267 -28.39 25.29 26.22
C VAL A 267 -27.50 24.06 26.50
N SER A 268 -26.62 24.19 27.45
CA SER A 268 -26.61 23.32 28.63
C SER A 268 -25.43 23.60 29.56
N PRO A 269 -25.54 23.34 30.84
CA PRO A 269 -24.60 23.82 31.83
C PRO A 269 -23.32 22.98 31.83
N ALA A 270 -22.22 23.63 32.05
CA ALA A 270 -20.90 23.14 32.44
C ALA A 270 -19.94 22.58 31.41
N VAL A 271 -20.33 21.74 30.42
CA VAL A 271 -19.38 21.18 29.43
C VAL A 271 -19.95 21.31 28.04
N SER A 272 -19.23 21.98 27.14
CA SER A 272 -19.60 22.05 25.70
C SER A 272 -19.45 20.69 25.05
N GLY A 273 -20.41 20.28 24.18
CA GLY A 273 -20.30 19.05 23.38
C GLY A 273 -19.02 18.99 22.55
N HIS A 274 -18.51 20.15 22.11
CA HIS A 274 -17.23 20.26 21.39
C HIS A 274 -16.03 19.87 22.27
N THR A 275 -16.04 20.18 23.57
CA THR A 275 -14.99 19.78 24.51
C THR A 275 -14.99 18.26 24.72
N VAL A 276 -16.18 17.65 24.87
CA VAL A 276 -16.33 16.19 24.97
C VAL A 276 -15.80 15.52 23.71
N GLN A 277 -16.16 16.03 22.54
CA GLN A 277 -15.70 15.49 21.25
C GLN A 277 -14.17 15.60 21.09
N ALA A 278 -13.57 16.73 21.50
CA ALA A 278 -12.11 16.90 21.43
C ALA A 278 -11.38 15.89 22.32
N VAL A 279 -11.74 15.79 23.59
CA VAL A 279 -11.11 14.85 24.54
C VAL A 279 -11.30 13.41 24.08
N PHE A 280 -12.52 13.06 23.66
CA PHE A 280 -12.80 11.73 23.14
C PHE A 280 -11.95 11.42 21.90
N SER A 281 -11.84 12.34 20.94
CA SER A 281 -11.07 12.14 19.70
C SER A 281 -9.57 11.92 19.97
N MET A 282 -9.00 12.67 20.91
CA MET A 282 -7.60 12.50 21.33
C MET A 282 -7.34 11.11 21.95
N LEU A 283 -8.22 10.67 22.85
CA LEU A 283 -8.12 9.34 23.46
C LEU A 283 -8.38 8.24 22.44
N TRP A 284 -9.43 8.38 21.63
CA TRP A 284 -9.78 7.42 20.58
C TRP A 284 -8.65 7.21 19.58
N SER A 285 -8.04 8.30 19.08
CA SER A 285 -6.94 8.19 18.11
C SER A 285 -5.74 7.44 18.67
N THR A 286 -5.47 7.58 19.97
CA THR A 286 -4.41 6.85 20.66
C THR A 286 -4.74 5.37 20.79
N VAL A 287 -5.90 5.05 21.38
CA VAL A 287 -6.35 3.67 21.57
C VAL A 287 -6.48 2.95 20.23
N PHE A 288 -7.00 3.62 19.20
CA PHE A 288 -7.10 3.08 17.84
C PHE A 288 -5.74 2.63 17.30
N MET A 289 -4.70 3.46 17.43
CA MET A 289 -3.37 3.13 16.92
C MET A 289 -2.72 1.97 17.69
N GLU A 290 -2.84 1.94 19.02
CA GLU A 290 -2.29 0.84 19.82
C GLU A 290 -3.02 -0.49 19.54
N LEU A 291 -4.34 -0.47 19.41
CA LEU A 291 -5.11 -1.66 19.02
C LEU A 291 -4.77 -2.13 17.60
N TRP A 292 -4.49 -1.18 16.68
CA TRP A 292 -4.05 -1.53 15.33
C TRP A 292 -2.68 -2.23 15.35
N LYS A 293 -1.70 -1.72 16.10
CA LYS A 293 -0.38 -2.37 16.23
C LYS A 293 -0.53 -3.82 16.67
N ARG A 294 -1.34 -4.04 17.69
CA ARG A 294 -1.63 -5.37 18.23
C ARG A 294 -2.31 -6.28 17.21
N ARG A 295 -3.28 -5.76 16.44
CA ARG A 295 -3.93 -6.51 15.34
C ARG A 295 -2.94 -6.80 14.20
N SER A 296 -2.13 -5.84 13.82
CA SER A 296 -1.10 -5.97 12.77
C SER A 296 -0.10 -7.07 13.12
N SER A 297 0.43 -7.10 14.35
CA SER A 297 1.33 -8.15 14.83
C SER A 297 0.67 -9.53 14.78
N SER A 298 -0.62 -9.62 15.13
CA SER A 298 -1.38 -10.87 15.07
C SER A 298 -1.53 -11.38 13.63
N LEU A 299 -1.81 -10.50 12.69
CA LEU A 299 -1.91 -10.84 11.26
C LEU A 299 -0.56 -11.24 10.68
N SER A 300 0.50 -10.51 11.02
CA SER A 300 1.86 -10.81 10.59
C SER A 300 2.30 -12.20 11.05
N TYR A 301 2.01 -12.59 12.29
CA TYR A 301 2.27 -13.94 12.78
C TYR A 301 1.43 -14.97 12.01
N ARG A 302 0.13 -14.73 11.83
CA ARG A 302 -0.80 -15.64 11.15
C ARG A 302 -0.41 -15.89 9.69
N TRP A 303 0.09 -14.87 9.01
CA TRP A 303 0.52 -14.94 7.60
C TRP A 303 1.99 -15.35 7.43
N GLY A 304 2.71 -15.59 8.55
CA GLY A 304 4.10 -16.03 8.52
C GLY A 304 5.08 -14.96 8.04
N THR A 305 4.72 -13.68 8.15
CA THR A 305 5.55 -12.58 7.65
C THR A 305 6.34 -11.86 8.74
N LEU A 306 6.19 -12.27 10.00
CA LEU A 306 6.79 -11.59 11.17
C LEU A 306 8.33 -11.53 11.13
N HIS A 307 8.98 -12.57 10.60
CA HIS A 307 10.44 -12.70 10.56
C HIS A 307 11.08 -12.31 9.23
N LEU A 308 10.29 -11.86 8.27
CA LEU A 308 10.77 -11.36 6.97
C LEU A 308 11.44 -9.99 7.10
N ALA A 309 12.47 -9.91 7.96
CA ALA A 309 13.32 -8.74 8.04
C ALA A 309 14.45 -8.88 7.01
N ASP A 310 14.36 -8.11 5.97
CA ASP A 310 15.26 -8.13 4.82
C ASP A 310 16.60 -7.46 5.12
N ARG A 311 17.30 -7.97 6.17
CA ARG A 311 18.58 -7.42 6.62
C ARG A 311 19.71 -7.57 5.59
N PHE A 312 19.54 -8.50 4.64
CA PHE A 312 20.56 -8.85 3.65
C PHE A 312 20.02 -8.77 2.23
N ALA A 313 18.99 -7.93 2.02
CA ALA A 313 18.42 -7.71 0.69
C ALA A 313 19.49 -7.31 -0.32
N GLU A 314 19.37 -7.85 -1.51
CA GLU A 314 20.17 -7.41 -2.64
C GLU A 314 19.90 -5.93 -2.94
N PRO A 315 20.89 -5.20 -3.48
CA PRO A 315 20.67 -3.83 -3.91
C PRO A 315 19.51 -3.74 -4.92
N ARG A 316 18.66 -2.72 -4.76
CA ARG A 316 17.54 -2.48 -5.68
C ARG A 316 18.02 -2.32 -7.13
N PRO A 317 17.19 -2.66 -8.13
CA PRO A 317 17.56 -2.58 -9.54
C PRO A 317 18.10 -1.21 -10.01
N GLY A 318 17.61 -0.12 -9.45
CA GLY A 318 18.06 1.25 -9.78
C GLY A 318 19.31 1.74 -9.03
N PHE A 319 19.90 0.93 -8.15
CA PHE A 319 21.08 1.32 -7.35
C PHE A 319 22.36 1.27 -8.17
N HIS A 320 23.13 2.34 -8.16
CA HIS A 320 24.42 2.44 -8.87
C HIS A 320 25.53 2.82 -7.91
N GLY A 321 26.71 2.27 -8.13
CA GLY A 321 27.91 2.55 -7.32
C GLY A 321 29.13 1.86 -7.90
N ASP A 322 30.28 2.15 -7.30
CA ASP A 322 31.52 1.48 -7.65
C ASP A 322 31.51 0.04 -7.10
N LEU A 323 31.95 -0.92 -7.91
CA LEU A 323 32.03 -2.31 -7.47
C LEU A 323 33.08 -2.47 -6.36
N GLY A 324 32.65 -2.92 -5.21
CA GLY A 324 33.52 -3.16 -4.06
C GLY A 324 33.03 -4.33 -3.21
N VAL A 325 33.87 -4.80 -2.29
CA VAL A 325 33.50 -5.86 -1.36
C VAL A 325 32.70 -5.26 -0.21
N ASN A 326 31.46 -5.70 -0.04
CA ASN A 326 30.64 -5.28 1.09
C ASN A 326 31.27 -5.81 2.40
N PRO A 327 31.59 -4.93 3.36
CA PRO A 327 32.24 -5.34 4.62
C PRO A 327 31.37 -6.25 5.50
N VAL A 328 30.06 -6.28 5.29
CA VAL A 328 29.10 -7.08 6.08
C VAL A 328 28.90 -8.46 5.47
N THR A 329 28.67 -8.51 4.14
CA THR A 329 28.32 -9.77 3.45
C THR A 329 29.51 -10.46 2.79
N GLY A 330 30.64 -9.74 2.62
CA GLY A 330 31.81 -10.22 1.87
C GLY A 330 31.57 -10.39 0.35
N ARG A 331 30.38 -10.01 -0.14
CA ARG A 331 30.02 -10.09 -1.56
C ARG A 331 30.51 -8.87 -2.32
N VAL A 332 30.87 -9.07 -3.58
CA VAL A 332 31.19 -7.94 -4.48
C VAL A 332 29.88 -7.38 -5.02
N GLU A 333 29.55 -6.17 -4.61
CA GLU A 333 28.34 -5.46 -4.98
C GLU A 333 28.63 -3.97 -5.21
N PRO A 334 27.73 -3.24 -5.89
CA PRO A 334 27.90 -1.79 -6.03
C PRO A 334 27.83 -1.13 -4.65
N LEU A 335 28.81 -0.29 -4.35
CA LEU A 335 28.90 0.48 -3.11
C LEU A 335 28.74 1.97 -3.44
N PHE A 336 27.96 2.68 -2.62
CA PHE A 336 27.78 4.11 -2.72
C PHE A 336 27.99 4.76 -1.35
N PRO A 337 28.87 5.79 -1.24
CA PRO A 337 29.17 6.43 0.03
C PRO A 337 27.95 7.13 0.64
N GLY A 338 27.65 6.84 1.91
CA GLY A 338 26.48 7.41 2.61
C GLY A 338 26.50 8.94 2.67
N TRP A 339 27.69 9.55 2.88
CA TRP A 339 27.82 11.01 2.96
C TRP A 339 27.43 11.72 1.66
N GLN A 340 27.68 11.11 0.47
CA GLN A 340 27.26 11.67 -0.82
C GLN A 340 25.74 11.64 -0.96
N ARG A 341 25.09 10.59 -0.50
CA ARG A 341 23.62 10.51 -0.45
C ARG A 341 23.05 11.59 0.45
N ASP A 342 23.62 11.75 1.66
CA ASP A 342 23.14 12.73 2.64
C ASP A 342 23.36 14.16 2.11
N LEU A 343 24.46 14.40 1.38
CA LEU A 343 24.72 15.67 0.72
C LEU A 343 23.72 15.96 -0.40
N ARG A 344 23.38 14.96 -1.25
CA ARG A 344 22.34 15.08 -2.28
C ARG A 344 20.99 15.40 -1.66
N MET A 345 20.67 14.74 -0.55
CA MET A 345 19.45 14.96 0.19
C MET A 345 19.36 16.39 0.74
N ALA A 346 20.44 16.88 1.37
CA ALA A 346 20.47 18.21 1.96
C ALA A 346 20.49 19.35 0.91
N LEU A 347 21.24 19.21 -0.19
CA LEU A 347 21.43 20.28 -1.18
C LEU A 347 20.39 20.29 -2.29
N VAL A 348 19.76 19.17 -2.60
CA VAL A 348 18.79 19.07 -3.71
C VAL A 348 17.40 18.77 -3.19
N SER A 349 17.23 17.66 -2.45
CA SER A 349 15.89 17.23 -2.06
C SER A 349 15.22 18.22 -1.09
N LEU A 350 15.93 18.67 -0.06
CA LEU A 350 15.37 19.57 0.95
C LEU A 350 14.97 20.95 0.36
N PRO A 351 15.77 21.63 -0.48
CA PRO A 351 15.36 22.88 -1.12
C PRO A 351 14.16 22.71 -2.08
N VAL A 352 14.12 21.61 -2.83
CA VAL A 352 12.97 21.33 -3.74
C VAL A 352 11.70 21.09 -2.95
N VAL A 353 11.75 20.31 -1.86
CA VAL A 353 10.61 20.16 -0.94
C VAL A 353 10.17 21.52 -0.40
N GLY A 354 11.11 22.38 0.04
CA GLY A 354 10.85 23.73 0.51
C GLY A 354 10.20 24.60 -0.57
N LEU A 355 10.62 24.50 -1.82
CA LEU A 355 10.00 25.19 -2.95
C LEU A 355 8.52 24.79 -3.12
N PHE A 356 8.23 23.49 -3.09
CA PHE A 356 6.86 23.00 -3.22
C PHE A 356 5.97 23.41 -2.02
N LEU A 357 6.52 23.43 -0.81
CA LEU A 357 5.81 23.98 0.35
C LEU A 357 5.55 25.49 0.17
N GLY A 358 6.48 26.24 -0.41
CA GLY A 358 6.27 27.62 -0.82
C GLY A 358 5.13 27.79 -1.84
N LEU A 359 5.03 26.87 -2.82
CA LEU A 359 3.92 26.87 -3.78
C LEU A 359 2.57 26.58 -3.10
N VAL A 360 2.52 25.69 -2.09
CA VAL A 360 1.31 25.47 -1.29
C VAL A 360 0.87 26.76 -0.59
N VAL A 361 1.80 27.47 0.06
CA VAL A 361 1.51 28.76 0.72
C VAL A 361 1.07 29.80 -0.30
N LEU A 362 1.72 29.89 -1.44
CA LEU A 362 1.33 30.81 -2.51
C LEU A 362 -0.08 30.51 -3.02
N GLY A 363 -0.41 29.24 -3.27
CA GLY A 363 -1.77 28.82 -3.65
C GLY A 363 -2.82 29.20 -2.62
N MET A 364 -2.51 29.03 -1.33
CA MET A 364 -3.37 29.48 -0.22
C MET A 364 -3.57 31.00 -0.24
N LEU A 365 -2.53 31.78 -0.43
CA LEU A 365 -2.64 33.26 -0.50
C LEU A 365 -3.46 33.69 -1.74
N CYS A 366 -3.23 33.10 -2.89
CA CYS A 366 -4.02 33.35 -4.11
C CYS A 366 -5.49 32.99 -3.92
N PHE A 367 -5.77 31.89 -3.22
CA PHE A 367 -7.13 31.50 -2.88
C PHE A 367 -7.83 32.56 -2.01
N TYR A 368 -7.20 33.06 -0.94
CA TYR A 368 -7.79 34.10 -0.08
C TYR A 368 -7.95 35.42 -0.81
N TRP A 369 -7.01 35.79 -1.66
CA TRP A 369 -7.14 36.99 -2.50
C TRP A 369 -8.32 36.87 -3.45
N GLY A 370 -8.47 35.73 -4.14
CA GLY A 370 -9.58 35.47 -5.05
C GLY A 370 -10.94 35.45 -4.32
N GLU A 371 -11.00 34.83 -3.13
CA GLU A 371 -12.22 34.85 -2.30
C GLU A 371 -12.62 36.28 -1.89
N ALA A 372 -11.65 37.13 -1.55
CA ALA A 372 -11.92 38.54 -1.21
C ALA A 372 -12.47 39.33 -2.41
N GLN A 373 -11.89 39.15 -3.60
CA GLN A 373 -12.35 39.80 -4.83
C GLN A 373 -13.77 39.38 -5.22
N VAL A 374 -14.06 38.08 -5.15
CA VAL A 374 -15.41 37.57 -5.47
C VAL A 374 -16.46 38.03 -4.49
N LYS A 375 -16.12 38.12 -3.18
CA LYS A 375 -17.03 38.69 -2.18
C LYS A 375 -17.34 40.16 -2.41
N GLN A 376 -16.37 40.94 -2.83
CA GLN A 376 -16.61 42.38 -3.23
C GLN A 376 -17.51 42.43 -4.45
N LEU A 377 -17.25 41.64 -5.48
CA LEU A 377 -18.08 41.60 -6.69
C LEU A 377 -19.52 41.15 -6.40
N HIS A 378 -19.71 40.24 -5.44
CA HIS A 378 -21.06 39.80 -5.00
C HIS A 378 -21.82 40.89 -4.26
N GLN A 379 -21.14 41.74 -3.50
CA GLN A 379 -21.76 42.90 -2.85
C GLN A 379 -22.22 43.97 -3.85
N ASP A 380 -21.49 44.10 -4.97
CA ASP A 380 -21.81 45.09 -6.00
C ASP A 380 -22.89 44.58 -7.00
N TRP A 381 -23.04 43.30 -7.16
CA TRP A 381 -23.96 42.64 -8.12
C TRP A 381 -24.74 41.52 -7.47
N ASP A 382 -25.96 41.78 -7.03
CA ASP A 382 -26.88 40.77 -6.47
C ASP A 382 -27.63 40.02 -7.59
N SER A 383 -27.01 38.97 -8.11
CA SER A 383 -27.51 38.14 -9.21
C SER A 383 -27.30 36.66 -8.87
N LEU A 384 -28.14 35.74 -9.39
CA LEU A 384 -27.93 34.29 -9.30
C LEU A 384 -26.56 33.83 -9.80
N LEU A 385 -25.99 34.52 -10.78
CA LEU A 385 -24.64 34.28 -11.27
C LEU A 385 -23.58 34.63 -10.25
N SER A 386 -23.76 35.73 -9.48
CA SER A 386 -22.80 36.13 -8.45
C SER A 386 -22.79 35.17 -7.26
N GLN A 387 -23.92 34.56 -6.93
CA GLN A 387 -23.99 33.50 -5.91
C GLN A 387 -23.20 32.25 -6.30
N SER A 388 -23.23 31.87 -7.57
CA SER A 388 -22.43 30.74 -8.08
C SER A 388 -20.93 31.05 -8.12
N LEU A 389 -20.56 32.29 -8.45
CA LEU A 389 -19.16 32.76 -8.48
C LEU A 389 -18.45 32.66 -7.13
N VAL A 390 -19.18 32.74 -6.01
CA VAL A 390 -18.61 32.61 -4.66
C VAL A 390 -17.92 31.25 -4.44
N TYR A 391 -18.34 30.20 -5.12
CA TYR A 391 -17.75 28.86 -5.02
C TYR A 391 -16.53 28.64 -5.93
N VAL A 392 -16.35 29.48 -6.96
CA VAL A 392 -15.26 29.33 -7.96
C VAL A 392 -13.87 29.33 -7.34
N PRO A 393 -13.48 30.23 -6.40
CA PRO A 393 -12.17 30.16 -5.78
C PRO A 393 -11.92 28.84 -5.04
N SER A 394 -12.96 28.28 -4.40
CA SER A 394 -12.86 27.01 -3.69
C SER A 394 -12.61 25.83 -4.62
N VAL A 395 -13.34 25.78 -5.74
CA VAL A 395 -13.16 24.75 -6.76
C VAL A 395 -11.79 24.86 -7.41
N LEU A 396 -11.36 26.05 -7.78
CA LEU A 396 -10.03 26.28 -8.34
C LEU A 396 -8.92 25.88 -7.36
N HIS A 397 -9.09 26.15 -6.08
CA HIS A 397 -8.12 25.74 -5.05
C HIS A 397 -8.06 24.21 -4.93
N ILE A 398 -9.18 23.50 -4.97
CA ILE A 398 -9.21 22.02 -4.93
C ILE A 398 -8.49 21.44 -6.17
N VAL A 399 -8.76 21.97 -7.36
CA VAL A 399 -8.10 21.54 -8.60
C VAL A 399 -6.58 21.81 -8.51
N TYR A 400 -6.19 23.00 -8.06
CA TYR A 400 -4.78 23.35 -7.86
C TYR A 400 -4.08 22.41 -6.87
N THR A 401 -4.70 22.13 -5.73
CA THR A 401 -4.17 21.24 -4.68
C THR A 401 -3.92 19.82 -5.21
N ASN A 402 -4.88 19.27 -5.95
CA ASN A 402 -4.77 17.93 -6.54
C ASN A 402 -3.73 17.88 -7.67
N MET A 403 -3.69 18.90 -8.53
CA MET A 403 -2.69 19.01 -9.57
C MET A 403 -1.28 19.10 -8.98
N LEU A 404 -1.10 19.95 -7.98
CA LEU A 404 0.19 20.14 -7.31
C LEU A 404 0.64 18.83 -6.62
N ALA A 405 -0.28 18.08 -5.99
CA ALA A 405 0.00 16.78 -5.39
C ALA A 405 0.49 15.76 -6.41
N THR A 406 -0.14 15.69 -7.58
CA THR A 406 0.25 14.78 -8.66
C THR A 406 1.64 15.10 -9.20
N VAL A 407 1.91 16.39 -9.47
CA VAL A 407 3.23 16.83 -9.92
C VAL A 407 4.30 16.57 -8.88
N TYR A 408 4.01 16.90 -7.62
CA TYR A 408 4.96 16.67 -6.52
C TYR A 408 5.29 15.19 -6.31
N LYS A 409 4.32 14.29 -6.43
CA LYS A 409 4.56 12.83 -6.33
C LYS A 409 5.61 12.38 -7.35
N THR A 410 5.50 12.82 -8.59
CA THR A 410 6.48 12.50 -9.66
C THR A 410 7.86 13.09 -9.34
N VAL A 411 7.90 14.34 -8.88
CA VAL A 411 9.17 14.99 -8.48
C VAL A 411 9.79 14.29 -7.29
N ALA A 412 9.02 13.92 -6.27
CA ALA A 412 9.50 13.19 -5.09
C ALA A 412 10.09 11.82 -5.45
N GLN A 413 9.49 11.11 -6.41
CA GLN A 413 10.05 9.86 -6.96
C GLN A 413 11.40 10.11 -7.62
N SER A 414 11.50 11.10 -8.50
CA SER A 414 12.76 11.45 -9.17
C SER A 414 13.85 11.89 -8.18
N LEU A 415 13.50 12.66 -7.15
CA LEU A 415 14.42 13.04 -6.07
C LEU A 415 14.95 11.84 -5.31
N THR A 416 14.07 10.91 -4.95
CA THR A 416 14.44 9.73 -4.18
C THR A 416 15.29 8.77 -5.02
N GLU A 417 15.06 8.67 -6.32
CA GLU A 417 15.95 7.96 -7.24
C GLU A 417 17.33 8.62 -7.33
N TYR A 418 17.39 9.96 -7.41
CA TYR A 418 18.64 10.72 -7.43
C TYR A 418 19.47 10.52 -6.14
N GLU A 419 18.81 10.31 -4.98
CA GLU A 419 19.46 10.02 -3.70
C GLU A 419 20.17 8.66 -3.70
N ASN A 420 19.77 7.73 -4.57
CA ASN A 420 20.42 6.43 -4.76
C ASN A 420 20.43 5.55 -3.50
N HIS A 421 19.24 5.21 -3.01
CA HIS A 421 19.09 4.30 -1.87
C HIS A 421 19.39 2.85 -2.28
N ARG A 422 20.10 2.10 -1.44
CA ARG A 422 20.49 0.70 -1.70
C ARG A 422 19.29 -0.26 -1.57
N GLU A 423 18.52 -0.11 -0.50
CA GLU A 423 17.42 -0.99 -0.17
C GLU A 423 16.09 -0.39 -0.66
N GLU A 424 15.19 -1.24 -1.15
CA GLU A 424 13.84 -0.82 -1.54
C GLU A 424 13.06 -0.26 -0.35
N SER A 425 13.22 -0.87 0.83
CA SER A 425 12.60 -0.39 2.07
C SER A 425 13.07 1.02 2.45
N ALA A 426 14.35 1.35 2.27
CA ALA A 426 14.89 2.68 2.51
C ALA A 426 14.37 3.70 1.48
N TYR A 427 14.30 3.30 0.21
CA TYR A 427 13.73 4.12 -0.85
C TYR A 427 12.26 4.47 -0.57
N GLU A 428 11.45 3.48 -0.25
CA GLU A 428 10.04 3.69 0.10
C GLU A 428 9.89 4.60 1.34
N LYS A 429 10.72 4.42 2.36
CA LYS A 429 10.72 5.27 3.56
C LYS A 429 10.98 6.73 3.23
N HIS A 430 12.02 7.01 2.46
CA HIS A 430 12.39 8.38 2.10
C HIS A 430 11.39 9.02 1.14
N LEU A 431 10.86 8.27 0.18
CA LEU A 431 9.79 8.72 -0.71
C LEU A 431 8.55 9.08 0.09
N THR A 432 8.10 8.15 0.93
CA THR A 432 6.90 8.33 1.76
C THR A 432 7.04 9.53 2.70
N ALA A 433 8.18 9.68 3.37
CA ALA A 433 8.41 10.82 4.25
C ALA A 433 8.30 12.18 3.53
N LYS A 434 8.89 12.32 2.32
CA LYS A 434 8.79 13.55 1.52
C LYS A 434 7.34 13.83 1.12
N VAL A 435 6.64 12.81 0.64
CA VAL A 435 5.24 12.98 0.21
C VAL A 435 4.34 13.28 1.41
N LEU A 436 4.56 12.66 2.57
CA LEU A 436 3.79 12.91 3.78
C LEU A 436 3.90 14.36 4.25
N VAL A 437 5.12 14.89 4.33
CA VAL A 437 5.33 16.30 4.73
C VAL A 437 4.60 17.25 3.78
N PHE A 438 4.74 17.04 2.48
CA PHE A 438 4.03 17.86 1.49
C PHE A 438 2.51 17.70 1.61
N THR A 439 2.00 16.47 1.71
CA THR A 439 0.57 16.17 1.83
C THR A 439 -0.05 16.85 3.05
N PHE A 440 0.64 16.80 4.20
CA PHE A 440 0.19 17.46 5.42
C PHE A 440 -0.07 18.96 5.19
N PHE A 441 0.91 19.66 4.65
CA PHE A 441 0.74 21.10 4.39
C PHE A 441 -0.27 21.37 3.27
N ASN A 442 -0.28 20.55 2.21
CA ASN A 442 -1.15 20.75 1.06
C ASN A 442 -2.65 20.63 1.41
N TYR A 443 -3.02 19.72 2.30
CA TYR A 443 -4.42 19.50 2.68
C TYR A 443 -4.84 20.25 3.96
N PHE A 444 -3.92 20.50 4.89
CA PHE A 444 -4.28 21.05 6.19
C PHE A 444 -3.90 22.53 6.38
N ALA A 445 -3.00 23.11 5.57
CA ALA A 445 -2.53 24.48 5.76
C ALA A 445 -3.66 25.52 5.80
N VAL A 446 -4.64 25.41 4.92
CA VAL A 446 -5.81 26.32 4.86
C VAL A 446 -6.62 26.21 6.15
N LEU A 447 -6.85 25.00 6.66
CA LEU A 447 -7.61 24.77 7.89
C LEU A 447 -6.86 25.31 9.12
N PHE A 448 -5.55 25.06 9.19
CA PHE A 448 -4.69 25.60 10.23
C PHE A 448 -4.64 27.14 10.20
N HIS A 449 -4.57 27.73 9.02
CA HIS A 449 -4.61 29.18 8.87
C HIS A 449 -5.95 29.77 9.35
N ILE A 450 -7.08 29.17 9.00
CA ILE A 450 -8.39 29.63 9.51
C ILE A 450 -8.48 29.43 11.02
N ALA A 451 -8.01 28.29 11.53
CA ALA A 451 -8.08 27.97 12.94
C ALA A 451 -7.24 28.91 13.82
N PHE A 452 -5.97 29.11 13.47
CA PHE A 452 -5.00 29.74 14.37
C PHE A 452 -4.68 31.19 14.03
N PHE A 453 -4.79 31.62 12.78
CA PHE A 453 -4.51 33.00 12.37
C PHE A 453 -5.79 33.81 12.25
N LYS A 454 -6.83 33.32 11.58
CA LYS A 454 -8.13 34.01 11.48
C LYS A 454 -9.00 33.84 12.73
N GLN A 455 -8.81 32.71 13.45
CA GLN A 455 -9.56 32.33 14.65
C GLN A 455 -11.10 32.34 14.45
N ASP A 456 -11.53 31.99 13.24
CA ASP A 456 -12.94 31.93 12.84
C ASP A 456 -13.42 30.47 12.79
N VAL A 457 -13.99 30.01 13.93
CA VAL A 457 -14.50 28.66 14.09
C VAL A 457 -15.69 28.37 13.17
N PRO A 458 -16.68 29.26 12.97
CA PRO A 458 -17.76 29.08 12.00
C PRO A 458 -17.27 28.90 10.56
N LEU A 459 -16.28 29.69 10.13
CA LEU A 459 -15.67 29.55 8.80
C LEU A 459 -14.92 28.20 8.68
N LEU A 460 -14.18 27.82 9.72
CA LEU A 460 -13.47 26.54 9.77
C LEU A 460 -14.44 25.36 9.60
N ARG A 461 -15.58 25.40 10.30
CA ARG A 461 -16.65 24.39 10.21
C ARG A 461 -17.19 24.26 8.78
N LYS A 462 -17.55 25.40 8.16
CA LYS A 462 -18.02 25.42 6.77
C LYS A 462 -16.99 24.83 5.79
N ARG A 463 -15.72 25.21 5.95
CA ARG A 463 -14.64 24.72 5.08
C ARG A 463 -14.39 23.24 5.24
N LEU A 464 -14.34 22.75 6.47
CA LEU A 464 -14.15 21.32 6.76
C LEU A 464 -15.31 20.50 6.20
N ALA A 465 -16.56 20.91 6.42
CA ALA A 465 -17.73 20.23 5.87
C ALA A 465 -17.73 20.23 4.33
N SER A 466 -17.42 21.37 3.72
CA SER A 466 -17.32 21.48 2.26
C SER A 466 -16.22 20.58 1.68
N LEU A 467 -15.04 20.58 2.28
CA LEU A 467 -13.93 19.71 1.86
C LEU A 467 -14.33 18.24 1.96
N LEU A 468 -14.86 17.79 3.09
CA LEU A 468 -15.28 16.42 3.29
C LEU A 468 -16.33 15.99 2.26
N ILE A 469 -17.38 16.77 2.07
CA ILE A 469 -18.48 16.40 1.16
C ILE A 469 -18.02 16.44 -0.30
N VAL A 470 -17.39 17.53 -0.74
CA VAL A 470 -17.00 17.71 -2.14
C VAL A 470 -15.91 16.72 -2.53
N THR A 471 -14.87 16.55 -1.69
CA THR A 471 -13.78 15.62 -2.01
C THR A 471 -14.30 14.19 -2.09
N GLN A 472 -15.14 13.78 -1.14
CA GLN A 472 -15.71 12.43 -1.16
C GLN A 472 -16.62 12.19 -2.38
N LEU A 473 -17.48 13.15 -2.73
CA LEU A 473 -18.31 13.01 -3.93
C LEU A 473 -17.45 12.92 -5.21
N VAL A 474 -16.43 13.75 -5.32
CA VAL A 474 -15.52 13.72 -6.48
C VAL A 474 -14.78 12.38 -6.53
N ASN A 475 -14.23 11.91 -5.41
CA ASN A 475 -13.52 10.64 -5.35
C ASN A 475 -14.44 9.48 -5.71
N GLN A 476 -15.64 9.39 -5.14
CA GLN A 476 -16.61 8.34 -5.49
C GLN A 476 -16.99 8.34 -6.96
N VAL A 477 -17.14 9.51 -7.58
CA VAL A 477 -17.44 9.61 -9.03
C VAL A 477 -16.24 9.18 -9.85
N THR A 478 -15.04 9.67 -9.54
CA THR A 478 -13.84 9.39 -10.34
C THR A 478 -13.32 7.97 -10.17
N GLU A 479 -13.44 7.38 -8.99
CA GLU A 479 -12.85 6.09 -8.66
C GLU A 479 -13.82 4.91 -8.75
N ALA A 480 -15.12 5.13 -8.56
CA ALA A 480 -16.11 4.07 -8.64
C ALA A 480 -16.99 4.19 -9.90
N VAL A 481 -17.61 5.36 -10.13
CA VAL A 481 -18.62 5.51 -11.18
C VAL A 481 -17.97 5.53 -12.57
N ILE A 482 -16.93 6.32 -12.79
CA ILE A 482 -16.28 6.43 -14.10
C ILE A 482 -15.68 5.09 -14.54
N PRO A 483 -14.86 4.37 -13.76
CA PRO A 483 -14.33 3.07 -14.15
C PRO A 483 -15.42 2.02 -14.40
N PHE A 484 -16.48 2.01 -13.59
CA PHE A 484 -17.62 1.12 -13.80
C PHE A 484 -18.34 1.40 -15.14
N LEU A 485 -18.54 2.66 -15.49
CA LEU A 485 -19.15 3.04 -16.76
C LEU A 485 -18.25 2.70 -17.93
N VAL A 486 -16.95 2.94 -17.82
CA VAL A 486 -15.95 2.59 -18.84
C VAL A 486 -15.93 1.08 -19.08
N ASP A 487 -15.88 0.26 -18.02
CA ASP A 487 -15.93 -1.20 -18.17
C ASP A 487 -17.22 -1.66 -18.82
N ARG A 488 -18.37 -1.12 -18.42
CA ARG A 488 -19.67 -1.53 -18.93
C ARG A 488 -19.95 -1.08 -20.37
N PHE A 489 -19.56 0.14 -20.74
CA PHE A 489 -19.95 0.71 -22.04
C PHE A 489 -18.85 0.62 -23.09
N ILE A 490 -17.59 0.61 -22.71
CA ILE A 490 -16.45 0.60 -23.65
C ILE A 490 -15.86 -0.81 -23.77
N SER A 491 -15.68 -1.52 -22.66
CA SER A 491 -15.03 -2.84 -22.67
C SER A 491 -16.01 -3.99 -22.96
N ALA A 492 -17.28 -3.85 -22.63
CA ALA A 492 -18.29 -4.89 -22.84
C ALA A 492 -18.54 -5.25 -24.32
N PRO A 493 -18.64 -4.29 -25.27
CA PRO A 493 -18.83 -4.61 -26.69
C PRO A 493 -17.67 -5.37 -27.29
N HIS A 494 -16.42 -5.05 -26.92
CA HIS A 494 -15.22 -5.71 -27.42
C HIS A 494 -15.02 -7.13 -26.87
N ARG A 495 -15.69 -7.46 -25.74
CA ARG A 495 -15.69 -8.83 -25.20
C ARG A 495 -16.53 -9.83 -26.02
N ALA A 496 -17.51 -9.34 -26.76
CA ALA A 496 -18.43 -10.20 -27.51
C ALA A 496 -17.92 -10.64 -28.89
N GLU A 497 -16.87 -9.99 -29.44
CA GLU A 497 -16.42 -10.23 -30.80
C GLU A 497 -15.28 -11.25 -30.95
N SER A 498 -14.71 -11.79 -29.85
CA SER A 498 -13.54 -12.69 -29.91
C SER A 498 -13.87 -14.07 -29.33
N GLU A 499 -14.63 -14.86 -30.06
CA GLU A 499 -15.02 -16.24 -29.67
C GLU A 499 -14.12 -17.36 -30.27
N ASP A 500 -13.11 -17.05 -31.11
CA ASP A 500 -12.45 -18.04 -31.93
C ASP A 500 -11.23 -18.76 -31.31
N ASP A 501 -10.63 -18.30 -30.20
CA ASP A 501 -9.60 -19.10 -29.49
C ASP A 501 -9.56 -18.83 -27.97
N PRO A 502 -9.92 -19.86 -27.12
CA PRO A 502 -10.24 -19.58 -25.70
C PRO A 502 -9.04 -19.32 -24.77
N GLN A 503 -7.81 -19.67 -25.13
CA GLN A 503 -6.67 -19.58 -24.20
C GLN A 503 -5.71 -18.44 -24.51
N GLU A 504 -5.32 -18.21 -25.75
CA GLU A 504 -4.43 -17.11 -26.13
C GLU A 504 -5.09 -15.76 -25.92
N ASP A 505 -6.38 -15.70 -26.19
CA ASP A 505 -7.22 -14.53 -25.97
C ASP A 505 -7.30 -14.10 -24.49
N LYS A 506 -7.24 -15.06 -23.54
CA LYS A 506 -7.22 -14.77 -22.09
C LYS A 506 -5.94 -14.06 -21.65
N PHE A 507 -4.78 -14.46 -22.13
CA PHE A 507 -3.50 -13.83 -21.81
C PHE A 507 -3.39 -12.44 -22.46
N ARG A 508 -3.85 -12.33 -23.69
CA ARG A 508 -3.87 -11.08 -24.45
C ARG A 508 -4.82 -10.07 -23.80
N LYS A 509 -6.01 -10.47 -23.36
CA LYS A 509 -6.94 -9.64 -22.59
C LYS A 509 -6.32 -9.12 -21.28
N GLN A 510 -5.64 -9.98 -20.53
CA GLN A 510 -4.96 -9.54 -19.32
C GLN A 510 -3.80 -8.57 -19.64
N SER A 511 -3.14 -8.70 -20.78
CA SER A 511 -2.05 -7.79 -21.18
C SER A 511 -2.52 -6.41 -21.59
N THR A 512 -3.80 -6.22 -21.92
CA THR A 512 -4.38 -4.91 -22.27
C THR A 512 -4.88 -4.12 -21.06
N LEU A 513 -5.06 -4.78 -19.91
CA LEU A 513 -5.47 -4.07 -18.69
C LEU A 513 -4.38 -3.08 -18.25
N PRO A 514 -4.74 -1.94 -17.64
CA PRO A 514 -3.78 -1.00 -17.09
C PRO A 514 -3.04 -1.60 -15.89
N THR A 515 -1.82 -1.13 -15.64
CA THR A 515 -1.03 -1.53 -14.47
C THR A 515 -1.65 -0.97 -13.19
N PHE A 516 -1.63 -1.74 -12.12
CA PHE A 516 -2.08 -1.28 -10.81
C PHE A 516 -1.14 -0.17 -10.28
N PRO A 517 -1.66 1.02 -9.91
CA PRO A 517 -0.83 2.16 -9.50
C PRO A 517 -0.18 2.00 -8.12
N GLY A 518 -0.42 0.88 -7.45
CA GLY A 518 0.04 0.62 -6.09
C GLY A 518 -0.88 1.19 -5.02
N LEU A 519 -0.62 0.83 -3.76
CA LEU A 519 -1.42 1.23 -2.59
C LEU A 519 -1.06 2.60 -2.01
N PHE A 520 -0.06 3.26 -2.60
CA PHE A 520 0.47 4.51 -2.07
C PHE A 520 -0.59 5.64 -2.04
N GLY A 521 -1.40 5.75 -3.09
CA GLY A 521 -2.48 6.73 -3.18
C GLY A 521 -3.58 6.49 -2.14
N GLU A 522 -3.97 5.23 -1.98
CA GLU A 522 -5.01 4.80 -1.05
C GLU A 522 -4.61 5.07 0.42
N TYR A 523 -3.36 4.81 0.78
CA TYR A 523 -2.86 5.17 2.11
C TYR A 523 -2.82 6.67 2.37
N ILE A 524 -2.51 7.49 1.36
CA ILE A 524 -2.57 8.97 1.48
C ILE A 524 -4.01 9.40 1.76
N GLU A 525 -4.97 8.86 1.04
CA GLU A 525 -6.38 9.19 1.23
C GLU A 525 -6.83 8.88 2.65
N LEU A 526 -6.56 7.68 3.16
CA LEU A 526 -6.87 7.29 4.53
C LEU A 526 -6.18 8.18 5.56
N LEU A 527 -4.93 8.57 5.32
CA LEU A 527 -4.20 9.46 6.20
C LEU A 527 -4.83 10.86 6.26
N VAL A 528 -5.24 11.41 5.12
CA VAL A 528 -5.91 12.71 5.04
C VAL A 528 -7.28 12.65 5.74
N GLN A 529 -8.05 11.60 5.52
CA GLN A 529 -9.31 11.35 6.21
C GLN A 529 -9.12 11.27 7.74
N PHE A 530 -8.13 10.50 8.19
CA PHE A 530 -7.77 10.40 9.60
C PHE A 530 -7.33 11.75 10.17
N GLY A 531 -6.62 12.57 9.40
CA GLY A 531 -6.24 13.92 9.77
C GLY A 531 -7.44 14.84 9.96
N TYR A 532 -8.41 14.84 9.06
CA TYR A 532 -9.64 15.62 9.23
C TYR A 532 -10.40 15.22 10.50
N LEU A 533 -10.45 13.92 10.78
CA LEU A 533 -11.11 13.41 11.97
C LEU A 533 -10.33 13.75 13.25
N SER A 534 -9.03 13.46 13.28
CA SER A 534 -8.25 13.59 14.51
C SER A 534 -7.93 15.04 14.87
N LEU A 535 -7.59 15.89 13.87
CA LEU A 535 -7.16 17.26 14.10
C LEU A 535 -8.33 18.24 14.35
N PHE A 536 -9.50 18.01 13.71
CA PHE A 536 -10.59 18.99 13.64
C PHE A 536 -11.97 18.43 14.02
N SER A 537 -12.08 17.25 14.60
CA SER A 537 -13.36 16.63 14.93
C SER A 537 -14.20 17.47 15.92
N CYS A 538 -13.54 18.22 16.81
CA CYS A 538 -14.23 19.11 17.73
C CYS A 538 -15.01 20.23 17.04
N VAL A 539 -14.60 20.61 15.83
CA VAL A 539 -15.24 21.66 15.03
C VAL A 539 -16.47 21.15 14.29
N TYR A 540 -16.40 19.93 13.75
CA TYR A 540 -17.47 19.31 12.98
C TYR A 540 -17.70 17.84 13.41
N PRO A 541 -18.61 17.61 14.39
CA PRO A 541 -18.84 16.27 14.97
C PRO A 541 -19.31 15.20 13.99
N LEU A 542 -19.94 15.59 12.86
CA LEU A 542 -20.40 14.65 11.83
C LEU A 542 -19.29 14.12 10.93
N THR A 543 -18.05 14.57 11.09
CA THR A 543 -16.89 14.09 10.29
C THR A 543 -16.81 12.57 10.29
N ALA A 544 -16.90 11.92 11.46
CA ALA A 544 -16.80 10.47 11.56
C ALA A 544 -17.93 9.72 10.83
N VAL A 545 -19.13 10.30 10.78
CA VAL A 545 -20.27 9.70 10.07
C VAL A 545 -20.04 9.72 8.56
N LEU A 546 -19.58 10.85 8.04
CA LEU A 546 -19.27 11.00 6.61
C LEU A 546 -18.15 10.03 6.20
N LEU A 547 -17.08 9.95 7.01
CA LEU A 547 -15.96 9.03 6.76
C LEU A 547 -16.40 7.57 6.83
N LEU A 548 -17.27 7.20 7.77
CA LEU A 548 -17.81 5.84 7.87
C LEU A 548 -18.55 5.44 6.60
N ILE A 549 -19.41 6.32 6.08
CA ILE A 549 -20.15 6.07 4.85
C ILE A 549 -19.18 5.95 3.65
N ASN A 550 -18.20 6.84 3.57
CA ASN A 550 -17.18 6.77 2.52
C ASN A 550 -16.43 5.45 2.54
N ASN A 551 -15.87 5.07 3.68
CA ASN A 551 -15.04 3.87 3.78
C ASN A 551 -15.82 2.58 3.50
N LEU A 552 -17.11 2.53 3.86
CA LEU A 552 -17.96 1.38 3.51
C LEU A 552 -18.12 1.20 1.99
N THR A 553 -18.17 2.30 1.24
CA THR A 553 -18.19 2.26 -0.23
C THR A 553 -16.81 1.98 -0.80
N GLU A 554 -15.76 2.58 -0.23
CA GLU A 554 -14.37 2.45 -0.66
C GLU A 554 -13.84 1.02 -0.57
N ILE A 555 -14.13 0.29 0.51
CA ILE A 555 -13.78 -1.13 0.63
C ILE A 555 -14.26 -1.93 -0.59
N ARG A 556 -15.48 -1.68 -1.06
CA ARG A 556 -16.06 -2.43 -2.19
C ARG A 556 -15.55 -1.92 -3.54
N SER A 557 -15.38 -0.62 -3.69
CA SER A 557 -14.87 -0.04 -4.93
C SER A 557 -13.40 -0.43 -5.17
N ASP A 558 -12.56 -0.42 -4.14
CA ASP A 558 -11.16 -0.83 -4.24
C ASP A 558 -11.02 -2.32 -4.51
N ALA A 559 -11.81 -3.16 -3.84
CA ALA A 559 -11.87 -4.58 -4.13
C ALA A 559 -12.28 -4.85 -5.60
N TYR A 560 -13.26 -4.12 -6.12
CA TYR A 560 -13.66 -4.20 -7.53
C TYR A 560 -12.55 -3.74 -8.47
N LYS A 561 -11.92 -2.59 -8.17
CA LYS A 561 -10.80 -2.04 -8.96
C LYS A 561 -9.67 -3.06 -9.13
N ILE A 562 -9.16 -3.61 -8.02
CA ILE A 562 -8.01 -4.53 -8.05
C ILE A 562 -8.35 -5.89 -8.69
N CYS A 563 -9.62 -6.34 -8.61
CA CYS A 563 -10.04 -7.62 -9.19
C CYS A 563 -10.39 -7.54 -10.68
N LYS A 564 -10.90 -6.41 -11.18
CA LYS A 564 -11.51 -6.30 -12.51
C LYS A 564 -10.84 -5.30 -13.45
N LEU A 565 -10.35 -4.18 -12.92
CA LEU A 565 -9.91 -3.06 -13.75
C LEU A 565 -8.41 -3.05 -14.01
N PHE A 566 -7.62 -3.63 -13.10
CA PHE A 566 -6.17 -3.61 -13.18
C PHE A 566 -5.59 -5.00 -13.40
N ARG A 567 -4.36 -5.03 -13.93
CA ARG A 567 -3.53 -6.23 -13.91
C ARG A 567 -3.21 -6.59 -12.47
N LYS A 568 -3.09 -7.88 -12.21
CA LYS A 568 -2.64 -8.35 -10.91
C LYS A 568 -1.25 -7.76 -10.58
N PRO A 569 -1.05 -7.15 -9.41
CA PRO A 569 0.26 -6.66 -9.02
C PRO A 569 1.14 -7.78 -8.47
N PHE A 570 2.47 -7.60 -8.57
CA PHE A 570 3.41 -8.33 -7.73
C PHE A 570 3.45 -7.68 -6.35
N CYS A 571 3.05 -8.45 -5.34
CA CYS A 571 3.05 -7.96 -3.97
C CYS A 571 4.11 -8.72 -3.17
N PRO A 572 5.18 -8.03 -2.72
CA PRO A 572 6.15 -8.63 -1.82
C PRO A 572 5.49 -8.96 -0.48
N PRO A 573 5.90 -10.03 0.20
CA PRO A 573 5.46 -10.31 1.55
C PRO A 573 5.99 -9.22 2.50
N VAL A 574 5.09 -8.61 3.27
CA VAL A 574 5.42 -7.55 4.24
C VAL A 574 4.90 -7.92 5.62
N ALA A 575 5.60 -7.46 6.67
CA ALA A 575 5.25 -7.74 8.06
C ALA A 575 4.26 -6.72 8.66
N SER A 576 4.11 -5.54 8.05
CA SER A 576 3.23 -4.47 8.51
C SER A 576 3.00 -3.47 7.39
N MET A 577 2.20 -2.45 7.65
CA MET A 577 2.05 -1.32 6.72
C MET A 577 3.25 -0.34 6.73
N GLY A 578 4.33 -0.68 7.43
CA GLY A 578 5.61 0.03 7.39
C GLY A 578 5.52 1.49 7.82
N VAL A 579 6.04 2.39 6.97
CA VAL A 579 6.14 3.85 7.25
C VAL A 579 4.77 4.50 7.47
N TRP A 580 3.72 3.95 6.88
CA TRP A 580 2.37 4.48 7.05
C TRP A 580 1.91 4.43 8.49
N GLN A 581 2.25 3.38 9.23
CA GLN A 581 1.93 3.28 10.66
C GLN A 581 2.53 4.45 11.43
N ILE A 582 3.80 4.76 11.20
CA ILE A 582 4.48 5.90 11.83
C ILE A 582 3.79 7.22 11.46
N ALA A 583 3.34 7.36 10.21
CA ALA A 583 2.62 8.55 9.76
C ALA A 583 1.32 8.79 10.52
N PHE A 584 0.51 7.75 10.73
CA PHE A 584 -0.72 7.82 11.52
C PHE A 584 -0.42 8.11 13.00
N GLU A 585 0.63 7.52 13.56
CA GLU A 585 1.07 7.79 14.95
C GLU A 585 1.48 9.25 15.15
N VAL A 586 2.29 9.79 14.25
CA VAL A 586 2.69 11.21 14.26
C VAL A 586 1.47 12.12 14.15
N LEU A 587 0.55 11.82 13.23
CA LEU A 587 -0.67 12.61 13.05
C LEU A 587 -1.57 12.54 14.29
N SER A 588 -1.68 11.37 14.92
CA SER A 588 -2.39 11.20 16.19
C SER A 588 -1.72 11.99 17.34
N PHE A 589 -0.40 12.16 17.31
CA PHE A 589 0.31 12.99 18.28
C PHE A 589 0.03 14.50 18.05
N VAL A 590 0.15 14.95 16.80
CA VAL A 590 -0.15 16.34 16.41
C VAL A 590 -1.61 16.70 16.72
N SER A 591 -2.52 15.72 16.67
CA SER A 591 -3.94 15.96 16.99
C SER A 591 -4.19 16.39 18.43
N VAL A 592 -3.38 15.92 19.38
CA VAL A 592 -3.50 16.36 20.79
C VAL A 592 -3.21 17.87 20.90
N VAL A 593 -2.11 18.29 20.30
CA VAL A 593 -1.71 19.72 20.28
C VAL A 593 -2.78 20.56 19.59
N SER A 594 -3.22 20.15 18.38
CA SER A 594 -4.22 20.87 17.60
C SER A 594 -5.56 21.03 18.35
N ASN A 595 -6.08 19.95 18.94
CA ASN A 595 -7.35 20.01 19.67
C ASN A 595 -7.27 20.82 20.96
N CYS A 596 -6.16 20.76 21.70
CA CYS A 596 -5.97 21.61 22.88
C CYS A 596 -6.00 23.10 22.52
N TRP A 597 -5.33 23.48 21.42
CA TRP A 597 -5.36 24.87 20.95
C TRP A 597 -6.73 25.29 20.41
N LEU A 598 -7.44 24.42 19.69
CA LEU A 598 -8.81 24.69 19.24
C LEU A 598 -9.79 24.87 20.39
N LEU A 599 -9.62 24.13 21.48
CA LEU A 599 -10.44 24.32 22.69
C LEU A 599 -10.22 25.68 23.35
N LEU A 600 -8.98 26.20 23.33
CA LEU A 600 -8.68 27.54 23.81
C LEU A 600 -9.43 28.65 23.05
N LEU A 601 -9.73 28.42 21.77
CA LEU A 601 -10.48 29.38 20.95
C LEU A 601 -11.99 29.31 21.21
N SER A 602 -12.48 28.37 22.03
CA SER A 602 -13.90 28.27 22.38
C SER A 602 -14.32 29.41 23.29
N PRO A 603 -15.28 30.27 22.88
CA PRO A 603 -15.71 31.41 23.68
C PRO A 603 -16.22 31.02 25.08
N ARG A 604 -16.94 29.89 25.14
CA ARG A 604 -17.49 29.39 26.42
C ARG A 604 -16.42 28.92 27.39
N LEU A 605 -15.37 28.27 26.92
CA LEU A 605 -14.28 27.87 27.79
C LEU A 605 -13.55 29.09 28.35
N GLN A 606 -13.39 30.13 27.53
CA GLN A 606 -12.81 31.39 27.92
C GLN A 606 -13.69 32.12 28.97
N GLU A 607 -15.02 32.10 28.82
CA GLU A 607 -15.97 32.66 29.80
C GLU A 607 -15.90 31.91 31.13
N LEU A 608 -15.98 30.58 31.11
CA LEU A 608 -15.88 29.75 32.32
C LEU A 608 -14.56 30.01 33.08
N CYS A 609 -13.46 30.14 32.36
CA CYS A 609 -12.17 30.46 32.97
C CYS A 609 -12.13 31.88 33.54
N ARG A 610 -12.79 32.85 32.91
CA ARG A 610 -12.92 34.23 33.42
C ARG A 610 -13.84 34.30 34.63
N GLU A 611 -14.96 33.60 34.61
CA GLU A 611 -15.83 33.48 35.78
C GLU A 611 -15.11 32.83 36.97
N GLY A 612 -14.19 31.90 36.71
CA GLY A 612 -13.28 31.32 37.70
C GLY A 612 -12.14 32.24 38.15
N GLY A 613 -12.12 33.52 37.72
CA GLY A 613 -11.12 34.52 38.13
C GLY A 613 -9.72 34.32 37.49
N LEU A 614 -9.61 33.54 36.45
CA LEU A 614 -8.34 33.28 35.74
C LEU A 614 -8.01 34.42 34.75
N SER A 615 -6.79 34.92 34.83
CA SER A 615 -6.28 35.91 33.85
C SER A 615 -5.95 35.18 32.51
N GLY A 616 -5.85 35.91 31.39
CA GLY A 616 -5.55 35.34 30.09
C GLY A 616 -4.25 34.53 30.06
N THR A 617 -3.24 34.93 30.80
CA THR A 617 -1.97 34.18 30.95
C THR A 617 -2.16 32.87 31.71
N ASN A 618 -3.00 32.85 32.74
CA ASN A 618 -3.29 31.64 33.50
C ASN A 618 -4.12 30.64 32.68
N ILE A 619 -5.02 31.12 31.81
CA ILE A 619 -5.76 30.26 30.86
C ILE A 619 -4.80 29.59 29.89
N LEU A 620 -3.83 30.33 29.35
CA LEU A 620 -2.81 29.75 28.46
C LEU A 620 -1.96 28.72 29.20
N LEU A 621 -1.49 29.03 30.42
CA LEU A 621 -0.71 28.05 31.22
C LEU A 621 -1.51 26.82 31.58
N LEU A 622 -2.80 26.96 31.89
CA LEU A 622 -3.69 25.82 32.13
C LEU A 622 -3.83 24.94 30.89
N ALA A 623 -3.97 25.54 29.71
CA ALA A 623 -4.07 24.78 28.48
C ALA A 623 -2.78 24.01 28.14
N VAL A 624 -1.63 24.66 28.32
CA VAL A 624 -0.33 23.97 28.14
C VAL A 624 -0.19 22.83 29.15
N LEU A 625 -0.63 23.02 30.40
CA LEU A 625 -0.65 21.97 31.41
C LEU A 625 -1.54 20.78 30.97
N VAL A 626 -2.77 21.06 30.52
CA VAL A 626 -3.72 20.04 30.02
C VAL A 626 -3.14 19.30 28.83
N GLU A 627 -2.53 20.01 27.88
CA GLU A 627 -1.83 19.41 26.73
C GLU A 627 -0.76 18.41 27.19
N HIS A 628 0.12 18.79 28.09
CA HIS A 628 1.17 17.92 28.61
C HIS A 628 0.61 16.72 29.39
N VAL A 629 -0.46 16.90 30.15
CA VAL A 629 -1.15 15.79 30.83
C VAL A 629 -1.75 14.82 29.81
N LEU A 630 -2.37 15.30 28.72
CA LEU A 630 -2.92 14.45 27.68
C LEU A 630 -1.83 13.71 26.89
N ILE A 631 -0.70 14.37 26.61
CA ILE A 631 0.47 13.73 26.03
C ILE A 631 1.00 12.62 26.96
N LEU A 632 1.10 12.92 28.27
CA LEU A 632 1.51 11.91 29.26
C LEU A 632 0.55 10.72 29.29
N VAL A 633 -0.77 10.96 29.28
CA VAL A 633 -1.79 9.91 29.21
C VAL A 633 -1.61 9.08 27.92
N LYS A 634 -1.34 9.72 26.78
CA LYS A 634 -1.05 9.02 25.52
C LYS A 634 0.17 8.11 25.64
N VAL A 635 1.27 8.60 26.23
CA VAL A 635 2.47 7.79 26.45
C VAL A 635 2.19 6.64 27.41
N ILE A 636 1.45 6.89 28.49
CA ILE A 636 1.04 5.85 29.44
C ILE A 636 0.21 4.76 28.73
N LEU A 637 -0.76 5.14 27.91
CA LEU A 637 -1.57 4.19 27.14
C LEU A 637 -0.74 3.36 26.15
N SER A 638 0.23 4.00 25.49
CA SER A 638 1.16 3.32 24.58
C SER A 638 2.05 2.30 25.31
N VAL A 639 2.43 2.57 26.56
CA VAL A 639 3.21 1.62 27.37
C VAL A 639 2.33 0.51 27.96
N LEU A 640 1.08 0.84 28.33
CA LEU A 640 0.16 -0.12 28.93
C LEU A 640 -0.40 -1.14 27.94
N ILE A 641 -0.56 -0.76 26.68
CA ILE A 641 -1.06 -1.63 25.62
C ILE A 641 0.15 -2.19 24.85
N PRO A 642 0.59 -3.42 25.08
CA PRO A 642 1.75 -3.97 24.39
C PRO A 642 1.44 -4.15 22.89
N ASP A 643 2.41 -3.81 22.03
CA ASP A 643 2.32 -3.89 20.58
C ASP A 643 2.08 -5.32 20.09
N GLU A 644 2.59 -6.32 20.83
CA GLU A 644 2.40 -7.74 20.55
C GLU A 644 1.46 -8.39 21.60
N PRO A 645 0.49 -9.20 21.16
CA PRO A 645 -0.29 -10.04 22.06
C PRO A 645 0.60 -11.02 22.82
N ASP A 646 0.30 -11.28 24.11
CA ASP A 646 1.07 -12.17 24.98
C ASP A 646 1.24 -13.60 24.43
N TRP A 647 0.23 -14.10 23.70
CA TRP A 647 0.29 -15.42 23.11
C TRP A 647 1.32 -15.51 21.95
N ILE A 648 1.55 -14.42 21.19
CA ILE A 648 2.58 -14.34 20.14
C ILE A 648 3.95 -14.31 20.80
N ARG A 649 4.13 -13.45 21.82
CA ARG A 649 5.38 -13.34 22.56
C ARG A 649 5.80 -14.69 23.14
N LYS A 650 4.88 -15.39 23.80
CA LYS A 650 5.13 -16.73 24.37
C LYS A 650 5.51 -17.75 23.28
N LYS A 651 4.85 -17.71 22.12
CA LYS A 651 5.18 -18.62 21.02
C LYS A 651 6.56 -18.33 20.43
N ARG A 652 6.92 -17.06 20.26
CA ARG A 652 8.24 -16.66 19.80
C ARG A 652 9.33 -17.10 20.79
N GLU A 653 9.14 -16.85 22.07
CA GLU A 653 10.03 -17.29 23.14
C GLU A 653 10.19 -18.83 23.14
N HIS A 654 9.11 -19.55 22.89
CA HIS A 654 9.15 -21.02 22.78
C HIS A 654 9.97 -21.49 21.56
N ILE A 655 9.79 -20.87 20.39
CA ILE A 655 10.56 -21.19 19.20
C ILE A 655 12.05 -20.88 19.41
N GLU A 656 12.38 -19.74 19.99
CA GLU A 656 13.76 -19.36 20.32
C GLU A 656 14.40 -20.34 21.32
N PHE A 657 13.65 -20.75 22.37
CA PHE A 657 14.11 -21.74 23.34
C PHE A 657 14.37 -23.10 22.70
N THR A 658 13.44 -23.58 21.87
CA THR A 658 13.54 -24.89 21.20
C THR A 658 14.71 -24.89 20.20
N SER A 659 14.92 -23.82 19.47
CA SER A 659 16.06 -23.70 18.53
C SER A 659 17.41 -23.64 19.25
N MET A 660 17.48 -22.93 20.39
CA MET A 660 18.69 -22.94 21.24
C MET A 660 18.98 -24.32 21.84
N GLU A 661 17.94 -25.04 22.26
CA GLU A 661 18.09 -26.40 22.80
C GLU A 661 18.58 -27.37 21.71
N ALA A 662 18.02 -27.29 20.51
CA ALA A 662 18.46 -28.08 19.37
C ALA A 662 19.93 -27.82 19.00
N LEU A 663 20.36 -26.55 19.00
CA LEU A 663 21.75 -26.16 18.79
C LEU A 663 22.69 -26.76 19.88
N LYS A 664 22.30 -26.69 21.15
CA LYS A 664 23.07 -27.30 22.27
C LYS A 664 23.18 -28.80 22.09
N GLN A 665 22.11 -29.49 21.68
CA GLN A 665 22.15 -30.93 21.42
C GLN A 665 23.06 -31.29 20.24
N GLN A 666 23.09 -30.45 19.17
CA GLN A 666 24.01 -30.65 18.06
C GLN A 666 25.48 -30.45 18.47
N VAL A 667 25.79 -29.42 19.25
CA VAL A 667 27.14 -29.15 19.78
C VAL A 667 27.58 -30.30 20.66
N ASN A 668 26.71 -30.84 21.53
CA ASN A 668 27.05 -31.98 22.41
C ASN A 668 27.21 -33.32 21.68
N LYS A 669 26.76 -33.42 20.42
CA LYS A 669 26.95 -34.60 19.53
C LYS A 669 28.21 -34.49 18.64
N LEU A 670 28.88 -33.34 18.61
CA LEU A 670 30.16 -33.19 17.95
C LEU A 670 31.26 -33.79 18.86
N PRO A 671 32.09 -34.75 18.35
CA PRO A 671 33.08 -35.46 19.16
C PRO A 671 34.20 -34.56 19.66
#